data_8fb4ac4ecf2b73f36a530a181fea9283
#
_entry.id   8fb4ac4ecf2b73f36a530a181fea9283
#
_cell.length_a   1.000
_cell.length_b   1.000
_cell.length_c   1.000
_cell.angle_alpha   90.00
_cell.angle_beta   90.00
_cell.angle_gamma   90.00
#
_symmetry.space_group_name_H-M   'P 1'
#
loop_
_entity.id
_entity.type
_entity.pdbx_description
1 polymer ?
#
loop_
_entity_poly.entity_id
_entity_poly.type
_entity_poly.pdbx_seq_one_letter_code
_entity_poly.pdbx_strand_id
1 'polypeptide(L)'
;MSENNLNEDFNKEEIEISVLEGPAIIRERAGMYIGSLENPDVIFREIVDNAFDEVYASKRSVGDKIFIDTNYNGTYCIVADAGRGLPISYARNTKGASNSHEFDNITQAELSCTRLHAGSKFDASKGVSVGTNGVGSCATAALSESYIILSRITEKNYNQSIPDVFNVWNSAGPRSKKDLYYILVLERGIKVYEGAGKLKDISKHIFGNIPGYVDIPSGYSTIVLFRPDPTIFDTTKITVPYKNLENFLLIQDKIFKKKVEIVCDGQLLSSATFVPYQFEMIKRIIPADTSRNKEVIAYITFEVDPGLGSKTFEGSLNALVTNRGVHIQYVESCFEQALKSEFKINHRYITNGLQAKVIFLAENFMFDSQTKTTLKSIDKTKLADYAPIAKEFVKIFRANPEYWEAHIDRLNYLAQSMHSLGAVDRAKGLISTGNNFYKMKSKFIEGFSDACAPRNDRWQAELFVCEGLSPAGSLKRGRHGTYSHAVLPLRGRCISGDGLSVEKLLDNQEMNTLFSCIGLGLDCHFIGSDCATPEEAYQMIQKHSNYGKIILAMDEDQDGKAIVNTLVYNIFKFARFIIDFGMLYIVESPFFSQGGKNFYASDPVDQDGIPIGIDKSKSFRRYKGLGSINDTEVYSSFFNPNTRRLYRVTVEGSDFATSLVEDINCRKALLRESGILTNPFNLTGE
;
A
#
# COMPACT_ATOMS: atom_id res chain seq x y z
N MET A 1 16.14 -74.53 1.95
CA MET A 1 15.42 -74.44 0.69
C MET A 1 14.87 -73.03 0.59
N SER A 2 15.43 -72.35 -0.37
CA SER A 2 15.09 -71.08 -1.05
C SER A 2 14.80 -69.85 -0.18
N GLU A 3 15.85 -69.09 0.03
CA GLU A 3 15.87 -67.66 0.23
C GLU A 3 15.33 -66.98 -1.02
N ASN A 4 14.25 -66.21 -0.87
CA ASN A 4 13.81 -65.28 -1.91
C ASN A 4 14.42 -63.90 -1.62
N ASN A 5 15.40 -63.57 -2.42
CA ASN A 5 15.93 -62.20 -2.56
C ASN A 5 14.85 -61.30 -3.13
N LEU A 6 14.37 -60.35 -2.34
CA LEU A 6 13.69 -59.17 -2.80
C LEU A 6 14.75 -58.05 -2.95
N ASN A 7 15.36 -57.98 -4.10
CA ASN A 7 16.06 -56.79 -4.56
C ASN A 7 15.00 -55.75 -4.97
N GLU A 8 14.65 -54.85 -4.08
CA GLU A 8 14.02 -53.63 -4.48
C GLU A 8 15.10 -52.72 -5.11
N ASP A 9 15.08 -52.62 -6.43
CA ASP A 9 15.75 -51.58 -7.19
C ASP A 9 15.17 -50.20 -6.75
N PHE A 10 15.78 -49.59 -5.77
CA PHE A 10 15.62 -48.14 -5.58
C PHE A 10 16.34 -47.48 -6.76
N ASN A 11 15.59 -47.06 -7.77
CA ASN A 11 16.01 -46.08 -8.75
C ASN A 11 16.47 -44.82 -7.95
N LYS A 12 17.75 -44.68 -7.76
CA LYS A 12 18.36 -43.42 -7.34
C LYS A 12 18.21 -42.49 -8.54
N GLU A 13 17.10 -41.72 -8.58
CA GLU A 13 17.12 -40.48 -9.32
C GLU A 13 18.26 -39.65 -8.72
N GLU A 14 19.32 -39.48 -9.49
CA GLU A 14 20.41 -38.56 -9.12
C GLU A 14 19.77 -37.17 -8.96
N ILE A 15 19.78 -36.65 -7.75
CA ILE A 15 19.34 -35.27 -7.47
C ILE A 15 20.39 -34.34 -8.08
N GLU A 16 20.14 -33.88 -9.31
CA GLU A 16 20.95 -32.84 -9.93
C GLU A 16 20.68 -31.52 -9.26
N ILE A 17 21.72 -30.98 -8.63
CA ILE A 17 21.71 -29.62 -8.08
C ILE A 17 21.98 -28.67 -9.24
N SER A 18 20.95 -27.92 -9.68
CA SER A 18 21.09 -26.88 -10.70
C SER A 18 21.36 -25.51 -10.04
N VAL A 19 22.31 -24.75 -10.59
CA VAL A 19 22.57 -23.36 -10.21
C VAL A 19 21.95 -22.47 -11.27
N LEU A 20 20.98 -21.62 -10.85
CA LEU A 20 20.38 -20.60 -11.69
C LEU A 20 21.13 -19.28 -11.48
N GLU A 21 21.53 -18.62 -12.55
CA GLU A 21 22.24 -17.33 -12.52
C GLU A 21 21.54 -16.27 -13.38
N GLY A 22 21.78 -15.01 -13.05
CA GLY A 22 21.33 -13.87 -13.82
C GLY A 22 19.80 -13.81 -14.04
N PRO A 23 19.32 -13.57 -15.27
CA PRO A 23 17.89 -13.45 -15.58
C PRO A 23 17.06 -14.69 -15.26
N ALA A 24 17.64 -15.88 -15.36
CA ALA A 24 16.93 -17.15 -15.14
C ALA A 24 16.40 -17.27 -13.71
N ILE A 25 17.23 -16.93 -12.70
CA ILE A 25 16.81 -16.98 -11.29
C ILE A 25 15.70 -15.98 -10.98
N ILE A 26 15.75 -14.79 -11.65
CA ILE A 26 14.72 -13.76 -11.47
C ILE A 26 13.38 -14.25 -12.02
N ARG A 27 13.37 -14.89 -13.18
CA ARG A 27 12.15 -15.42 -13.79
C ARG A 27 11.55 -16.55 -12.97
N GLU A 28 12.39 -17.47 -12.49
CA GLU A 28 11.95 -18.61 -11.65
C GLU A 28 11.41 -18.15 -10.28
N ARG A 29 11.97 -17.08 -9.72
CA ARG A 29 11.66 -16.57 -8.39
C ARG A 29 11.15 -15.11 -8.42
N ALA A 30 10.39 -14.75 -9.44
CA ALA A 30 9.99 -13.34 -9.68
C ALA A 30 9.39 -12.67 -8.45
N GLY A 31 8.53 -13.35 -7.71
CA GLY A 31 7.93 -12.83 -6.47
C GLY A 31 8.93 -12.41 -5.39
N MET A 32 10.14 -13.01 -5.35
CA MET A 32 11.18 -12.59 -4.40
C MET A 32 11.76 -11.20 -4.73
N TYR A 33 11.80 -10.85 -6.02
CA TYR A 33 12.44 -9.62 -6.49
C TYR A 33 11.47 -8.45 -6.61
N ILE A 34 10.20 -8.72 -6.94
CA ILE A 34 9.22 -7.68 -7.19
C ILE A 34 7.97 -7.74 -6.28
N GLY A 35 7.84 -8.77 -5.46
CA GLY A 35 6.75 -8.96 -4.51
C GLY A 35 5.48 -9.52 -5.17
N SER A 36 4.66 -8.70 -5.84
CA SER A 36 3.44 -9.14 -6.53
C SER A 36 3.67 -9.40 -8.01
N LEU A 37 2.98 -10.40 -8.56
CA LEU A 37 2.92 -10.72 -9.98
C LEU A 37 1.58 -10.32 -10.63
N GLU A 38 0.68 -9.69 -9.87
CA GLU A 38 -0.63 -9.26 -10.37
C GLU A 38 -0.51 -8.28 -11.56
N ASN A 39 0.48 -7.39 -11.51
CA ASN A 39 0.73 -6.40 -12.54
C ASN A 39 2.23 -6.01 -12.58
N PRO A 40 2.71 -5.40 -13.68
CA PRO A 40 4.10 -5.01 -13.86
C PRO A 40 4.48 -3.65 -13.25
N ASP A 41 3.67 -3.06 -12.38
CA ASP A 41 3.88 -1.70 -11.85
C ASP A 41 5.24 -1.54 -11.15
N VAL A 42 5.74 -2.60 -10.50
CA VAL A 42 7.03 -2.56 -9.80
C VAL A 42 8.19 -2.44 -10.77
N ILE A 43 8.22 -3.24 -11.86
CA ILE A 43 9.30 -3.17 -12.85
C ILE A 43 9.25 -1.86 -13.65
N PHE A 44 8.06 -1.34 -13.91
CA PHE A 44 7.90 -0.03 -14.53
C PHE A 44 8.45 1.09 -13.62
N ARG A 45 8.08 1.05 -12.34
CA ARG A 45 8.57 2.01 -11.36
C ARG A 45 10.10 2.03 -11.26
N GLU A 46 10.75 0.87 -11.30
CA GLU A 46 12.21 0.79 -11.24
C GLU A 46 12.88 1.53 -12.41
N ILE A 47 12.27 1.55 -13.59
CA ILE A 47 12.80 2.32 -14.73
C ILE A 47 12.55 3.83 -14.57
N VAL A 48 11.38 4.21 -14.03
CA VAL A 48 11.08 5.62 -13.68
C VAL A 48 12.04 6.11 -12.60
N ASP A 49 12.31 5.31 -11.58
CA ASP A 49 13.27 5.61 -10.51
C ASP A 49 14.69 5.83 -11.06
N ASN A 50 15.10 5.07 -12.08
CA ASN A 50 16.39 5.28 -12.76
C ASN A 50 16.44 6.64 -13.49
N ALA A 51 15.35 7.06 -14.11
CA ALA A 51 15.25 8.38 -14.74
C ALA A 51 15.31 9.50 -13.69
N PHE A 52 14.68 9.33 -12.53
CA PHE A 52 14.80 10.27 -11.41
C PHE A 52 16.24 10.41 -10.94
N ASP A 53 16.95 9.29 -10.78
CA ASP A 53 18.34 9.29 -10.36
C ASP A 53 19.26 10.05 -11.34
N GLU A 54 19.00 9.98 -12.63
CA GLU A 54 19.76 10.77 -13.62
C GLU A 54 19.53 12.27 -13.48
N VAL A 55 18.29 12.69 -13.13
CA VAL A 55 17.98 14.10 -12.83
C VAL A 55 18.61 14.53 -11.51
N TYR A 56 18.60 13.69 -10.47
CA TYR A 56 19.29 13.99 -9.21
C TYR A 56 20.80 14.15 -9.39
N ALA A 57 21.41 13.31 -10.23
CA ALA A 57 22.84 13.40 -10.57
C ALA A 57 23.18 14.58 -11.46
N SER A 58 22.19 15.19 -12.15
CA SER A 58 22.38 16.31 -13.03
C SER A 58 22.74 17.57 -12.26
N LYS A 59 23.75 18.31 -12.75
CA LYS A 59 24.11 19.64 -12.25
C LYS A 59 23.40 20.78 -13.00
N ARG A 60 22.54 20.46 -13.97
CA ARG A 60 21.79 21.46 -14.75
C ARG A 60 20.63 22.01 -13.92
N SER A 61 20.38 23.30 -14.05
CA SER A 61 19.20 23.93 -13.44
C SER A 61 17.97 23.90 -14.36
N VAL A 62 18.18 23.73 -15.65
CA VAL A 62 17.14 23.73 -16.70
C VAL A 62 17.53 22.70 -17.78
N GLY A 63 16.53 22.11 -18.41
CA GLY A 63 16.70 21.19 -19.55
C GLY A 63 16.76 19.72 -19.17
N ASP A 64 16.54 19.37 -17.90
CA ASP A 64 16.28 18.00 -17.51
C ASP A 64 14.86 17.61 -17.93
N LYS A 65 14.73 16.47 -18.60
CA LYS A 65 13.48 15.99 -19.18
C LYS A 65 13.29 14.50 -18.90
N ILE A 66 12.06 14.12 -18.65
CA ILE A 66 11.62 12.72 -18.59
C ILE A 66 10.40 12.56 -19.49
N PHE A 67 10.38 11.50 -20.26
CA PHE A 67 9.23 11.10 -21.06
C PHE A 67 8.77 9.71 -20.62
N ILE A 68 7.48 9.56 -20.42
CA ILE A 68 6.83 8.34 -19.99
C ILE A 68 5.62 8.11 -20.89
N ASP A 69 5.49 6.90 -21.41
CA ASP A 69 4.29 6.46 -22.10
C ASP A 69 4.05 4.97 -21.73
N THR A 70 2.91 4.69 -21.11
CA THR A 70 2.61 3.34 -20.59
C THR A 70 2.06 2.41 -21.64
N ASN A 71 1.66 2.91 -22.77
CA ASN A 71 1.07 2.13 -23.86
C ASN A 71 1.55 2.58 -25.23
N TYR A 72 2.86 2.84 -25.33
CA TYR A 72 3.47 3.34 -26.55
C TYR A 72 3.17 2.42 -27.73
N ASN A 73 2.47 2.96 -28.74
CA ASN A 73 1.97 2.23 -29.89
C ASN A 73 1.16 0.97 -29.58
N GLY A 74 0.50 0.92 -28.43
CA GLY A 74 -0.29 -0.24 -28.02
C GLY A 74 0.50 -1.49 -27.66
N THR A 75 1.83 -1.37 -27.52
CA THR A 75 2.70 -2.57 -27.38
C THR A 75 3.76 -2.41 -26.31
N TYR A 76 4.43 -1.24 -26.22
CA TYR A 76 5.56 -1.00 -25.33
C TYR A 76 5.25 0.06 -24.30
N CYS A 77 5.88 -0.09 -23.12
CA CYS A 77 6.07 1.00 -22.20
C CYS A 77 7.39 1.67 -22.53
N ILE A 78 7.43 3.00 -22.49
CA ILE A 78 8.64 3.78 -22.73
C ILE A 78 8.91 4.71 -21.57
N VAL A 79 10.16 4.76 -21.13
CA VAL A 79 10.67 5.77 -20.20
C VAL A 79 11.97 6.32 -20.78
N ALA A 80 12.06 7.63 -20.93
CA ALA A 80 13.25 8.27 -21.44
C ALA A 80 13.69 9.45 -20.55
N ASP A 81 15.01 9.61 -20.40
CA ASP A 81 15.62 10.71 -19.65
C ASP A 81 16.65 11.46 -20.49
N ALA A 82 16.82 12.75 -20.20
CA ALA A 82 17.84 13.59 -20.79
C ALA A 82 19.13 13.66 -19.95
N GLY A 83 19.41 12.62 -19.14
CA GLY A 83 20.56 12.51 -18.25
C GLY A 83 21.89 12.32 -18.97
N ARG A 84 22.80 11.59 -18.31
CA ARG A 84 24.17 11.36 -18.82
C ARG A 84 24.23 10.34 -19.96
N GLY A 85 23.22 9.49 -20.08
CA GLY A 85 23.26 8.28 -20.87
C GLY A 85 23.96 7.12 -20.14
N LEU A 86 23.70 5.91 -20.56
CA LEU A 86 24.37 4.74 -20.01
C LEU A 86 25.82 4.65 -20.49
N PRO A 87 26.74 4.11 -19.68
CA PRO A 87 28.08 3.81 -20.14
C PRO A 87 28.05 2.63 -21.13
N ILE A 88 28.59 2.87 -22.32
CA ILE A 88 28.60 1.92 -23.45
C ILE A 88 29.95 1.22 -23.69
N SER A 89 30.93 1.44 -22.80
CA SER A 89 32.22 0.76 -22.85
C SER A 89 32.10 -0.69 -22.32
N TYR A 90 33.06 -1.54 -22.70
CA TYR A 90 33.19 -2.87 -22.11
C TYR A 90 33.44 -2.80 -20.59
N ALA A 91 32.92 -3.76 -19.87
CA ALA A 91 33.00 -3.84 -18.41
C ALA A 91 34.32 -4.43 -17.91
N ARG A 92 35.43 -4.11 -18.55
CA ARG A 92 36.79 -4.58 -18.19
C ARG A 92 37.16 -4.10 -16.79
N ASN A 93 37.82 -4.96 -16.02
CA ASN A 93 38.29 -4.66 -14.66
C ASN A 93 37.15 -4.25 -13.70
N THR A 94 35.96 -4.84 -13.84
CA THR A 94 34.84 -4.56 -12.95
C THR A 94 35.18 -5.01 -11.53
N LYS A 95 35.03 -4.12 -10.55
CA LYS A 95 35.22 -4.45 -9.13
C LYS A 95 34.19 -5.50 -8.70
N GLY A 96 34.66 -6.58 -8.10
CA GLY A 96 33.81 -7.67 -7.60
C GLY A 96 33.58 -8.80 -8.62
N ALA A 97 34.20 -8.77 -9.79
CA ALA A 97 34.25 -9.91 -10.70
C ALA A 97 35.03 -11.09 -10.07
N SER A 98 34.56 -12.32 -10.29
CA SER A 98 35.20 -13.55 -9.78
C SER A 98 36.62 -13.74 -10.36
N ASN A 99 36.83 -13.25 -11.58
CA ASN A 99 38.13 -13.15 -12.22
C ASN A 99 38.24 -11.85 -13.03
N SER A 100 39.47 -11.40 -13.37
CA SER A 100 39.73 -10.13 -14.06
C SER A 100 39.17 -10.07 -15.49
N HIS A 101 38.78 -11.19 -16.09
CA HIS A 101 38.35 -11.32 -17.49
C HIS A 101 36.87 -11.74 -17.64
N GLU A 102 36.15 -11.94 -16.56
CA GLU A 102 34.76 -12.44 -16.58
C GLU A 102 33.84 -11.61 -17.47
N PHE A 103 34.03 -10.28 -17.48
CA PHE A 103 33.14 -9.34 -18.20
C PHE A 103 33.82 -8.60 -19.36
N ASP A 104 34.97 -9.08 -19.86
CA ASP A 104 35.75 -8.35 -20.85
C ASP A 104 35.02 -8.08 -22.18
N ASN A 105 34.08 -8.96 -22.55
CA ASN A 105 33.29 -8.87 -23.77
C ASN A 105 31.83 -8.43 -23.54
N ILE A 106 31.53 -7.97 -22.35
CA ILE A 106 30.19 -7.49 -21.96
C ILE A 106 30.25 -5.98 -21.81
N THR A 107 29.32 -5.23 -22.37
CA THR A 107 29.23 -3.79 -22.16
C THR A 107 28.69 -3.47 -20.77
N GLN A 108 29.03 -2.30 -20.23
CA GLN A 108 28.49 -1.88 -18.92
C GLN A 108 26.96 -1.74 -18.96
N ALA A 109 26.40 -1.34 -20.11
CA ALA A 109 24.96 -1.31 -20.35
C ALA A 109 24.35 -2.71 -20.25
N GLU A 110 24.92 -3.71 -20.93
CA GLU A 110 24.49 -5.12 -20.85
C GLU A 110 24.64 -5.66 -19.42
N LEU A 111 25.78 -5.42 -18.78
CA LEU A 111 26.05 -5.86 -17.42
C LEU A 111 24.97 -5.38 -16.44
N SER A 112 24.56 -4.11 -16.56
CA SER A 112 23.54 -3.50 -15.70
C SER A 112 22.15 -4.12 -15.83
N CYS A 113 21.88 -4.79 -16.96
CA CYS A 113 20.57 -5.37 -17.26
C CYS A 113 20.53 -6.89 -17.18
N THR A 114 21.70 -7.55 -17.12
CA THR A 114 21.79 -9.02 -17.12
C THR A 114 22.39 -9.59 -15.84
N ARG A 115 22.96 -8.76 -14.96
CA ARG A 115 23.55 -9.20 -13.69
C ARG A 115 22.91 -8.48 -12.50
N LEU A 116 22.60 -9.27 -11.47
CA LEU A 116 22.15 -8.75 -10.19
C LEU A 116 23.27 -7.97 -9.51
N HIS A 117 22.90 -6.94 -8.78
CA HIS A 117 23.84 -6.07 -8.05
C HIS A 117 24.90 -5.40 -8.95
N ALA A 118 24.61 -5.24 -10.23
CA ALA A 118 25.42 -4.45 -11.15
C ALA A 118 24.88 -3.02 -11.23
N GLY A 119 25.72 -2.04 -10.88
CA GLY A 119 25.30 -0.63 -10.93
C GLY A 119 26.37 0.32 -10.42
N SER A 120 26.27 1.59 -10.79
CA SER A 120 27.21 2.65 -10.38
C SER A 120 26.83 3.32 -9.05
N LYS A 121 25.77 2.87 -8.38
CA LYS A 121 25.12 3.56 -7.25
C LYS A 121 25.44 2.97 -5.87
N PHE A 122 26.32 1.95 -5.79
CA PHE A 122 26.72 1.31 -4.52
C PHE A 122 27.60 2.18 -3.63
N ASP A 123 28.08 3.29 -4.13
CA ASP A 123 28.89 4.24 -3.38
C ASP A 123 28.01 5.34 -2.79
N ALA A 124 27.77 5.28 -1.48
CA ALA A 124 26.97 6.25 -0.72
C ALA A 124 27.47 7.71 -0.83
N SER A 125 28.70 7.91 -1.34
CA SER A 125 29.25 9.26 -1.55
C SER A 125 28.63 10.02 -2.73
N LYS A 126 27.74 9.39 -3.52
CA LYS A 126 27.22 9.94 -4.79
C LYS A 126 25.93 10.76 -4.68
N GLY A 127 25.39 10.99 -3.47
CA GLY A 127 24.23 11.86 -3.25
C GLY A 127 22.88 11.11 -3.21
N VAL A 128 21.79 11.88 -3.21
CA VAL A 128 20.41 11.35 -3.15
C VAL A 128 20.14 10.43 -4.34
N SER A 129 19.60 9.25 -4.07
CA SER A 129 19.19 8.27 -5.08
C SER A 129 17.89 7.57 -4.64
N VAL A 130 17.10 7.16 -5.61
CA VAL A 130 15.87 6.37 -5.41
C VAL A 130 16.18 4.88 -5.51
N GLY A 131 17.01 4.49 -6.48
CA GLY A 131 17.46 3.12 -6.68
C GLY A 131 18.66 2.76 -5.81
N THR A 132 18.52 1.73 -4.96
CA THR A 132 19.56 1.37 -3.97
C THR A 132 20.21 0.01 -4.18
N ASN A 133 19.55 -0.95 -4.82
CA ASN A 133 19.94 -2.36 -4.76
C ASN A 133 20.62 -2.88 -6.03
N GLY A 134 20.63 -2.12 -7.14
CA GLY A 134 21.20 -2.57 -8.42
C GLY A 134 20.51 -3.79 -9.02
N VAL A 135 19.22 -3.97 -8.72
CA VAL A 135 18.41 -5.12 -9.15
C VAL A 135 17.36 -4.70 -10.19
N GLY A 136 16.92 -3.43 -10.18
CA GLY A 136 15.76 -2.96 -10.91
C GLY A 136 15.83 -3.18 -12.42
N SER A 137 16.91 -2.73 -13.09
CA SER A 137 17.08 -2.90 -14.55
C SER A 137 17.16 -4.38 -14.94
N CYS A 138 17.88 -5.19 -14.16
CA CYS A 138 18.01 -6.63 -14.39
C CYS A 138 16.66 -7.34 -14.21
N ALA A 139 15.91 -6.99 -13.16
CA ALA A 139 14.57 -7.55 -12.93
C ALA A 139 13.60 -7.15 -14.05
N THR A 140 13.60 -5.88 -14.46
CA THR A 140 12.74 -5.43 -15.56
C THR A 140 13.09 -6.15 -16.87
N ALA A 141 14.37 -6.29 -17.21
CA ALA A 141 14.80 -6.99 -18.41
C ALA A 141 14.41 -8.49 -18.37
N ALA A 142 14.62 -9.16 -17.24
CA ALA A 142 14.29 -10.58 -17.07
C ALA A 142 12.78 -10.86 -17.14
N LEU A 143 11.95 -9.95 -16.61
CA LEU A 143 10.49 -10.10 -16.54
C LEU A 143 9.75 -9.43 -17.70
N SER A 144 10.48 -8.98 -18.71
CA SER A 144 9.94 -8.45 -19.95
C SER A 144 10.09 -9.47 -21.09
N GLU A 145 9.07 -9.57 -21.93
CA GLU A 145 9.16 -10.33 -23.17
C GLU A 145 10.20 -9.72 -24.12
N SER A 146 10.21 -8.37 -24.18
CA SER A 146 11.21 -7.59 -24.90
C SER A 146 11.64 -6.39 -24.09
N TYR A 147 12.93 -6.11 -24.02
CA TYR A 147 13.52 -5.01 -23.30
C TYR A 147 14.61 -4.35 -24.16
N ILE A 148 14.44 -3.08 -24.47
CA ILE A 148 15.30 -2.35 -25.41
C ILE A 148 15.85 -1.12 -24.71
N ILE A 149 17.16 -0.95 -24.75
CA ILE A 149 17.83 0.25 -24.27
C ILE A 149 18.51 0.97 -25.43
N LEU A 150 18.27 2.26 -25.50
CA LEU A 150 18.98 3.18 -26.36
C LEU A 150 19.76 4.15 -25.49
N SER A 151 21.05 4.27 -25.71
CA SER A 151 21.91 5.26 -25.06
C SER A 151 22.58 6.14 -26.09
N ARG A 152 22.36 7.47 -25.99
CA ARG A 152 22.93 8.42 -26.93
C ARG A 152 24.44 8.40 -26.85
N ILE A 153 25.10 8.26 -28.01
CA ILE A 153 26.57 8.31 -28.13
C ILE A 153 27.04 9.76 -28.04
N THR A 154 28.00 10.02 -27.16
CA THR A 154 28.60 11.33 -26.92
C THR A 154 30.12 11.20 -26.86
N GLU A 155 30.85 12.30 -26.95
CA GLU A 155 32.31 12.29 -26.77
C GLU A 155 32.73 11.73 -25.39
N LYS A 156 31.87 11.86 -24.38
CA LYS A 156 32.15 11.38 -23.02
C LYS A 156 31.97 9.88 -22.84
N ASN A 157 30.99 9.28 -23.51
CA ASN A 157 30.69 7.85 -23.42
C ASN A 157 31.11 7.06 -24.65
N TYR A 158 31.64 7.74 -25.68
CA TYR A 158 32.22 7.15 -26.89
C TYR A 158 33.38 6.23 -26.52
N ASN A 159 33.36 5.02 -27.02
CA ASN A 159 34.42 4.04 -26.79
C ASN A 159 34.89 3.44 -28.10
N GLN A 160 36.18 3.63 -28.40
CA GLN A 160 36.84 3.12 -29.63
C GLN A 160 36.96 1.59 -29.67
N SER A 161 36.83 0.93 -28.53
CA SER A 161 36.98 -0.54 -28.46
C SER A 161 35.71 -1.31 -28.86
N ILE A 162 34.58 -0.64 -29.05
CA ILE A 162 33.36 -1.22 -29.60
C ILE A 162 33.27 -0.91 -31.09
N PRO A 163 33.45 -1.90 -32.00
CA PRO A 163 33.59 -1.67 -33.42
C PRO A 163 32.43 -0.88 -34.06
N ASP A 164 31.19 -1.26 -33.73
CA ASP A 164 30.00 -0.61 -34.32
C ASP A 164 29.88 0.83 -33.86
N VAL A 165 30.12 1.13 -32.59
CA VAL A 165 30.11 2.47 -32.05
C VAL A 165 31.21 3.31 -32.69
N PHE A 166 32.42 2.75 -32.82
CA PHE A 166 33.56 3.41 -33.48
C PHE A 166 33.27 3.75 -34.94
N ASN A 167 32.78 2.80 -35.72
CA ASN A 167 32.48 2.97 -37.13
C ASN A 167 31.39 4.00 -37.38
N VAL A 168 30.29 3.91 -36.62
CA VAL A 168 29.15 4.84 -36.75
C VAL A 168 29.53 6.25 -36.31
N TRP A 169 30.30 6.41 -35.23
CA TRP A 169 30.74 7.71 -34.74
C TRP A 169 31.71 8.40 -35.71
N ASN A 170 32.67 7.67 -36.24
CA ASN A 170 33.68 8.26 -37.13
C ASN A 170 33.16 8.56 -38.54
N SER A 171 32.19 7.79 -39.02
CA SER A 171 31.56 8.05 -40.32
C SER A 171 30.51 9.18 -40.28
N ALA A 172 30.09 9.61 -39.11
CA ALA A 172 29.05 10.62 -38.95
C ALA A 172 29.60 12.05 -38.95
N GLY A 173 28.99 12.94 -39.74
CA GLY A 173 29.24 14.36 -39.66
C GLY A 173 28.76 15.01 -38.37
N PRO A 174 29.24 16.22 -38.01
CA PRO A 174 28.98 16.88 -36.73
C PRO A 174 27.48 17.02 -36.37
N ARG A 175 26.63 17.28 -37.38
CA ARG A 175 25.17 17.38 -37.18
C ARG A 175 24.52 16.02 -36.89
N SER A 176 24.99 14.97 -37.54
CA SER A 176 24.48 13.60 -37.37
C SER A 176 24.91 12.97 -36.04
N LYS A 177 26.03 13.39 -35.46
CA LYS A 177 26.53 12.89 -34.16
C LYS A 177 25.55 13.14 -33.00
N LYS A 178 24.69 14.15 -33.10
CA LYS A 178 23.68 14.46 -32.09
C LYS A 178 22.55 13.42 -31.99
N ASP A 179 22.40 12.59 -33.04
CA ASP A 179 21.29 11.63 -33.18
C ASP A 179 21.78 10.17 -33.28
N LEU A 180 22.99 9.93 -32.78
CA LEU A 180 23.57 8.58 -32.75
C LEU A 180 23.30 7.91 -31.40
N TYR A 181 22.83 6.68 -31.47
CA TYR A 181 22.51 5.83 -30.29
C TYR A 181 23.20 4.48 -30.40
N TYR A 182 23.65 4.00 -29.25
CA TYR A 182 23.95 2.62 -28.98
C TYR A 182 22.65 1.92 -28.62
N ILE A 183 22.51 0.64 -29.01
CA ILE A 183 21.31 -0.14 -28.83
C ILE A 183 21.66 -1.47 -28.22
N LEU A 184 20.86 -1.87 -27.25
CA LEU A 184 20.86 -3.21 -26.68
C LEU A 184 19.44 -3.73 -26.66
N VAL A 185 19.21 -4.92 -27.20
CA VAL A 185 17.91 -5.62 -27.18
C VAL A 185 18.06 -6.91 -26.43
N LEU A 186 17.21 -7.08 -25.44
CA LEU A 186 17.10 -8.30 -24.63
C LEU A 186 15.70 -8.90 -24.78
N GLU A 187 15.62 -10.21 -24.90
CA GLU A 187 14.39 -10.97 -24.80
C GLU A 187 14.45 -11.83 -23.54
N ARG A 188 13.51 -11.62 -22.60
CA ARG A 188 13.48 -12.32 -21.32
C ARG A 188 14.83 -12.30 -20.58
N GLY A 189 15.52 -11.15 -20.67
CA GLY A 189 16.83 -10.91 -20.06
C GLY A 189 18.03 -11.49 -20.83
N ILE A 190 17.82 -12.12 -21.98
CA ILE A 190 18.90 -12.66 -22.84
C ILE A 190 19.16 -11.68 -24.00
N LYS A 191 20.43 -11.36 -24.23
CA LYS A 191 20.83 -10.48 -25.34
C LYS A 191 20.55 -11.13 -26.69
N VAL A 192 19.77 -10.44 -27.51
CA VAL A 192 19.46 -10.86 -28.90
C VAL A 192 20.07 -9.95 -29.94
N TYR A 193 20.31 -8.66 -29.60
CA TYR A 193 20.93 -7.72 -30.51
C TYR A 193 21.72 -6.64 -29.75
N GLU A 194 22.82 -6.21 -30.34
CA GLU A 194 23.64 -5.10 -29.89
C GLU A 194 24.19 -4.35 -31.12
N GLY A 195 24.15 -3.00 -31.12
CA GLY A 195 24.63 -2.24 -32.26
C GLY A 195 24.61 -0.73 -32.00
N ALA A 196 24.87 0.04 -33.05
CA ALA A 196 24.84 1.51 -33.04
C ALA A 196 24.35 2.08 -34.37
N GLY A 197 23.67 3.24 -34.30
CA GLY A 197 23.16 3.91 -35.49
C GLY A 197 22.43 5.22 -35.22
N LYS A 198 21.82 5.78 -36.24
CA LYS A 198 20.90 6.91 -36.08
C LYS A 198 19.58 6.43 -35.53
N LEU A 199 18.94 7.24 -34.69
CA LEU A 199 17.67 6.89 -34.06
C LEU A 199 16.61 6.45 -35.09
N LYS A 200 16.48 7.15 -36.23
CA LYS A 200 15.54 6.79 -37.30
C LYS A 200 15.80 5.41 -37.92
N ASP A 201 17.07 5.09 -38.17
CA ASP A 201 17.45 3.85 -38.84
C ASP A 201 17.26 2.67 -37.87
N ILE A 202 17.60 2.90 -36.61
CA ILE A 202 17.39 1.97 -35.52
C ILE A 202 15.89 1.66 -35.35
N SER A 203 15.08 2.71 -35.26
CA SER A 203 13.63 2.61 -35.13
C SER A 203 13.04 1.73 -36.22
N LYS A 204 13.44 1.95 -37.46
CA LYS A 204 12.98 1.19 -38.61
C LYS A 204 13.40 -0.29 -38.55
N HIS A 205 14.62 -0.55 -38.06
CA HIS A 205 15.18 -1.92 -38.02
C HIS A 205 14.55 -2.77 -36.90
N ILE A 206 14.34 -2.20 -35.72
CA ILE A 206 13.80 -2.91 -34.54
C ILE A 206 12.28 -2.96 -34.59
N PHE A 207 11.63 -1.90 -35.07
CA PHE A 207 10.18 -1.72 -35.01
C PHE A 207 9.51 -1.67 -36.38
N GLY A 208 10.23 -1.86 -37.47
CA GLY A 208 9.75 -1.66 -38.84
C GLY A 208 8.51 -2.48 -39.25
N ASN A 209 8.15 -3.46 -38.45
CA ASN A 209 6.97 -4.31 -38.66
C ASN A 209 5.82 -4.02 -37.67
N ILE A 210 5.94 -3.03 -36.78
CA ILE A 210 4.86 -2.70 -35.85
C ILE A 210 3.97 -1.62 -36.48
N PRO A 211 2.69 -1.92 -36.78
CA PRO A 211 1.77 -0.94 -37.33
C PRO A 211 1.59 0.27 -36.39
N GLY A 212 1.64 1.47 -36.94
CA GLY A 212 1.41 2.69 -36.18
C GLY A 212 2.63 3.23 -35.42
N TYR A 213 3.83 2.76 -35.73
CA TYR A 213 5.04 3.24 -35.11
C TYR A 213 5.23 4.76 -35.34
N VAL A 214 5.24 5.53 -34.26
CA VAL A 214 5.54 6.95 -34.23
C VAL A 214 6.98 7.15 -33.75
N ASP A 215 7.65 8.20 -34.20
CA ASP A 215 9.05 8.50 -33.87
C ASP A 215 9.34 8.41 -32.36
N ILE A 216 10.37 7.66 -31.98
CA ILE A 216 10.91 7.69 -30.61
C ILE A 216 11.22 9.14 -30.24
N PRO A 217 10.85 9.59 -29.06
CA PRO A 217 11.06 10.99 -28.69
C PRO A 217 12.53 11.37 -28.78
N SER A 218 12.83 12.39 -29.56
CA SER A 218 14.20 12.87 -29.78
C SER A 218 14.68 13.79 -28.64
N GLY A 219 15.99 13.86 -28.45
CA GLY A 219 16.59 14.76 -27.46
C GLY A 219 16.78 14.17 -26.08
N TYR A 220 16.47 12.89 -25.90
CA TYR A 220 16.75 12.11 -24.68
C TYR A 220 18.11 11.40 -24.77
N SER A 221 18.72 11.12 -23.63
CA SER A 221 20.04 10.48 -23.57
C SER A 221 19.94 8.98 -23.34
N THR A 222 18.99 8.55 -22.48
CA THR A 222 18.64 7.15 -22.28
C THR A 222 17.18 6.97 -22.65
N ILE A 223 16.85 5.90 -23.38
CA ILE A 223 15.49 5.55 -23.72
C ILE A 223 15.35 4.06 -23.48
N VAL A 224 14.43 3.69 -22.62
CA VAL A 224 14.10 2.30 -22.32
C VAL A 224 12.70 2.01 -22.83
N LEU A 225 12.59 0.98 -23.67
CA LEU A 225 11.30 0.45 -24.09
C LEU A 225 11.22 -1.00 -23.62
N PHE A 226 10.10 -1.39 -23.06
CA PHE A 226 9.91 -2.77 -22.67
C PHE A 226 8.45 -3.19 -22.79
N ARG A 227 8.25 -4.48 -22.97
CA ARG A 227 6.94 -5.13 -22.96
C ARG A 227 6.93 -6.16 -21.84
N PRO A 228 6.10 -6.01 -20.81
CA PRO A 228 5.98 -7.00 -19.74
C PRO A 228 5.64 -8.39 -20.30
N ASP A 229 6.23 -9.43 -19.73
CA ASP A 229 6.00 -10.80 -20.20
C ASP A 229 4.64 -11.32 -19.68
N PRO A 230 3.66 -11.61 -20.56
CA PRO A 230 2.35 -12.11 -20.17
C PRO A 230 2.38 -13.53 -19.58
N THR A 231 3.52 -14.23 -19.65
CA THR A 231 3.70 -15.52 -18.97
C THR A 231 4.09 -15.38 -17.50
N ILE A 232 4.40 -14.17 -17.05
CA ILE A 232 4.82 -13.87 -15.68
C ILE A 232 3.73 -13.11 -14.94
N PHE A 233 3.09 -12.12 -15.57
CA PHE A 233 2.12 -11.23 -14.94
C PHE A 233 0.69 -11.62 -15.27
N ASP A 234 -0.20 -11.50 -14.31
CA ASP A 234 -1.65 -11.72 -14.50
C ASP A 234 -2.25 -10.71 -15.48
N THR A 235 -1.72 -9.48 -15.49
CA THR A 235 -2.02 -8.46 -16.49
C THR A 235 -0.75 -7.74 -16.92
N THR A 236 -0.66 -7.33 -18.17
CA THR A 236 0.45 -6.50 -18.69
C THR A 236 0.15 -5.00 -18.60
N LYS A 237 -1.04 -4.62 -18.10
CA LYS A 237 -1.43 -3.22 -17.94
C LYS A 237 -0.63 -2.58 -16.80
N ILE A 238 -0.08 -1.40 -17.08
CA ILE A 238 0.69 -0.60 -16.11
C ILE A 238 -0.16 0.54 -15.56
N THR A 239 0.01 0.79 -14.26
CA THR A 239 -0.54 1.96 -13.58
C THR A 239 0.58 2.97 -13.33
N VAL A 240 0.43 4.17 -13.88
CA VAL A 240 1.41 5.24 -13.68
C VAL A 240 1.49 5.63 -12.21
N PRO A 241 2.68 5.69 -11.60
CA PRO A 241 2.85 6.11 -10.21
C PRO A 241 2.78 7.66 -10.08
N TYR A 242 1.65 8.27 -10.42
CA TYR A 242 1.50 9.74 -10.45
C TYR A 242 1.93 10.44 -9.15
N LYS A 243 1.70 9.83 -8.00
CA LYS A 243 2.16 10.39 -6.72
C LYS A 243 3.69 10.45 -6.60
N ASN A 244 4.41 9.50 -7.19
CA ASN A 244 5.88 9.54 -7.22
C ASN A 244 6.36 10.65 -8.15
N LEU A 245 5.72 10.81 -9.32
CA LEU A 245 6.01 11.89 -10.27
C LEU A 245 5.77 13.27 -9.64
N GLU A 246 4.66 13.42 -8.95
CA GLU A 246 4.32 14.62 -8.19
C GLU A 246 5.37 14.94 -7.13
N ASN A 247 5.68 13.98 -6.26
CA ASN A 247 6.69 14.15 -5.22
C ASN A 247 8.06 14.52 -5.81
N PHE A 248 8.44 13.89 -6.92
CA PHE A 248 9.68 14.19 -7.60
C PHE A 248 9.71 15.63 -8.12
N LEU A 249 8.65 16.09 -8.80
CA LEU A 249 8.54 17.47 -9.29
C LEU A 249 8.57 18.50 -8.15
N LEU A 250 7.88 18.22 -7.04
CA LEU A 250 7.93 19.07 -5.85
C LEU A 250 9.36 19.16 -5.28
N ILE A 251 10.07 18.04 -5.20
CA ILE A 251 11.46 18.00 -4.76
C ILE A 251 12.35 18.86 -5.68
N GLN A 252 12.21 18.70 -7.00
CA GLN A 252 13.02 19.45 -7.95
C GLN A 252 12.75 20.96 -7.87
N ASP A 253 11.48 21.35 -7.82
CA ASP A 253 11.07 22.75 -7.75
C ASP A 253 11.38 23.39 -6.39
N LYS A 254 10.91 22.76 -5.30
CA LYS A 254 10.94 23.35 -3.96
C LYS A 254 12.33 23.27 -3.29
N ILE A 255 13.02 22.13 -3.46
CA ILE A 255 14.28 21.87 -2.74
C ILE A 255 15.49 22.22 -3.61
N PHE A 256 15.55 21.69 -4.83
CA PHE A 256 16.71 21.87 -5.71
C PHE A 256 16.63 23.12 -6.60
N LYS A 257 15.47 23.78 -6.68
CA LYS A 257 15.22 24.95 -7.54
C LYS A 257 15.53 24.64 -9.02
N LYS A 258 15.22 23.43 -9.45
CA LYS A 258 15.40 22.96 -10.83
C LYS A 258 14.06 22.90 -11.55
N LYS A 259 14.07 23.27 -12.84
CA LYS A 259 12.94 23.04 -13.73
C LYS A 259 13.14 21.73 -14.46
N VAL A 260 12.25 20.78 -14.23
CA VAL A 260 12.22 19.47 -14.88
C VAL A 260 10.91 19.36 -15.67
N GLU A 261 10.99 18.93 -16.90
CA GLU A 261 9.82 18.65 -17.73
C GLU A 261 9.54 17.14 -17.71
N ILE A 262 8.36 16.76 -17.30
CA ILE A 262 7.88 15.38 -17.40
C ILE A 262 6.67 15.35 -18.31
N VAL A 263 6.79 14.62 -19.41
CA VAL A 263 5.65 14.29 -20.27
C VAL A 263 5.25 12.86 -19.95
N CYS A 264 4.01 12.65 -19.53
CA CYS A 264 3.48 11.34 -19.18
C CYS A 264 2.16 11.10 -19.91
N ASP A 265 2.09 10.03 -20.71
CA ASP A 265 0.95 9.68 -21.57
C ASP A 265 0.39 10.88 -22.34
N GLY A 266 1.29 11.65 -22.94
CA GLY A 266 1.01 12.85 -23.73
C GLY A 266 0.69 14.11 -22.92
N GLN A 267 0.67 14.06 -21.59
CA GLN A 267 0.42 15.21 -20.74
C GLN A 267 1.72 15.76 -20.13
N LEU A 268 1.90 17.08 -20.22
CA LEU A 268 2.99 17.76 -19.51
C LEU A 268 2.63 17.94 -18.05
N LEU A 269 3.38 17.29 -17.16
CA LEU A 269 3.24 17.43 -15.72
C LEU A 269 4.07 18.61 -15.22
N SER A 270 3.51 19.39 -14.31
CA SER A 270 4.17 20.56 -13.70
C SER A 270 3.96 20.54 -12.19
N SER A 271 4.97 21.02 -11.44
CA SER A 271 4.84 21.24 -10.00
C SER A 271 3.73 22.25 -9.66
N ALA A 272 3.42 23.18 -10.57
CA ALA A 272 2.35 24.17 -10.39
C ALA A 272 0.93 23.59 -10.35
N THR A 273 0.72 22.34 -10.81
CA THR A 273 -0.58 21.65 -10.71
C THR A 273 -0.86 21.10 -9.32
N PHE A 274 0.16 21.05 -8.47
CA PHE A 274 0.06 20.50 -7.12
C PHE A 274 -0.13 21.64 -6.12
N VAL A 275 -1.32 21.71 -5.53
CA VAL A 275 -1.65 22.71 -4.51
C VAL A 275 -1.09 22.20 -3.18
N PRO A 276 -0.08 22.86 -2.59
CA PRO A 276 0.38 22.50 -1.25
C PRO A 276 -0.72 22.81 -0.23
N TYR A 277 -0.66 22.16 0.93
CA TYR A 277 -1.46 22.57 2.08
C TYR A 277 -1.10 24.01 2.51
N GLN A 278 -1.93 24.61 3.35
CA GLN A 278 -1.85 26.03 3.73
C GLN A 278 -0.47 26.46 4.24
N PHE A 279 0.22 25.61 4.99
CA PHE A 279 1.54 25.88 5.54
C PHE A 279 2.60 25.00 4.88
N GLU A 280 3.77 25.58 4.65
CA GLU A 280 4.88 24.93 3.98
C GLU A 280 6.18 25.19 4.73
N MET A 281 7.03 24.18 4.90
CA MET A 281 8.37 24.33 5.42
C MET A 281 9.38 23.44 4.70
N ILE A 282 10.61 23.94 4.60
CA ILE A 282 11.77 23.15 4.18
C ILE A 282 12.80 23.22 5.30
N LYS A 283 13.26 22.07 5.77
CA LYS A 283 14.29 22.02 6.82
C LYS A 283 15.42 21.09 6.40
N ARG A 284 16.64 21.65 6.47
CA ARG A 284 17.88 20.91 6.33
C ARG A 284 18.38 20.51 7.72
N ILE A 285 18.67 19.24 7.89
CA ILE A 285 19.06 18.63 9.15
C ILE A 285 20.42 18.00 8.94
N ILE A 286 21.38 18.40 9.73
CA ILE A 286 22.71 17.78 9.74
C ILE A 286 22.70 16.78 10.90
N PRO A 287 22.71 15.46 10.64
CA PRO A 287 22.74 14.47 11.70
C PRO A 287 24.01 14.60 12.55
N ALA A 288 23.90 14.26 13.82
CA ALA A 288 25.06 14.26 14.73
C ALA A 288 26.14 13.25 14.29
N ASP A 289 25.74 12.12 13.74
CA ASP A 289 26.63 11.16 13.08
C ASP A 289 26.58 11.39 11.56
N THR A 290 27.58 12.11 11.06
CA THR A 290 27.71 12.45 9.63
C THR A 290 28.43 11.39 8.81
N SER A 291 28.77 10.22 9.40
CA SER A 291 29.56 9.18 8.73
C SER A 291 28.85 8.59 7.50
N ARG A 292 27.52 8.60 7.49
CA ARG A 292 26.70 8.01 6.42
C ARG A 292 25.78 8.99 5.72
N ASN A 293 25.10 9.87 6.46
CA ASN A 293 24.29 10.95 5.90
C ASN A 293 24.96 12.28 6.20
N LYS A 294 25.27 13.05 5.15
CA LYS A 294 25.77 14.43 5.29
C LYS A 294 24.67 15.38 5.67
N GLU A 295 23.50 15.17 5.12
CA GLU A 295 22.33 16.03 5.29
C GLU A 295 21.05 15.22 5.05
N VAL A 296 20.02 15.49 5.85
CA VAL A 296 18.65 15.04 5.62
C VAL A 296 17.81 16.27 5.37
N ILE A 297 17.03 16.30 4.28
CA ILE A 297 16.16 17.42 3.97
C ILE A 297 14.71 16.97 4.15
N ALA A 298 13.93 17.72 4.93
CA ALA A 298 12.50 17.53 5.09
C ALA A 298 11.75 18.67 4.39
N TYR A 299 10.88 18.34 3.46
CA TYR A 299 9.85 19.22 2.91
C TYR A 299 8.50 18.78 3.47
N ILE A 300 7.82 19.67 4.15
CA ILE A 300 6.56 19.38 4.82
C ILE A 300 5.58 20.47 4.43
N THR A 301 4.42 20.06 3.92
CA THR A 301 3.28 20.95 3.77
C THR A 301 2.12 20.38 4.57
N PHE A 302 1.38 21.23 5.26
CA PHE A 302 0.35 20.80 6.20
C PHE A 302 -0.72 21.87 6.41
N GLU A 303 -1.87 21.41 6.86
CA GLU A 303 -2.97 22.26 7.32
C GLU A 303 -3.77 21.52 8.38
N VAL A 304 -4.71 22.20 8.99
CA VAL A 304 -5.66 21.59 9.92
C VAL A 304 -7.07 21.80 9.38
N ASP A 305 -7.73 20.69 9.07
CA ASP A 305 -9.14 20.69 8.68
C ASP A 305 -10.03 20.51 9.92
N PRO A 306 -10.81 21.52 10.30
CA PRO A 306 -11.73 21.45 11.44
C PRO A 306 -12.80 20.35 11.32
N GLY A 307 -13.14 19.95 10.10
CA GLY A 307 -14.12 18.89 9.83
C GLY A 307 -13.59 17.48 10.04
N LEU A 308 -12.24 17.32 10.13
CA LEU A 308 -11.60 16.01 10.27
C LEU A 308 -11.53 15.55 11.73
N GLY A 309 -12.10 14.38 12.02
CA GLY A 309 -11.96 13.70 13.30
C GLY A 309 -10.62 12.98 13.50
N SER A 310 -9.84 12.81 12.43
CA SER A 310 -8.57 12.08 12.42
C SER A 310 -7.47 12.85 11.69
N LYS A 311 -6.23 12.39 11.81
CA LYS A 311 -5.08 12.90 11.06
C LYS A 311 -4.89 12.14 9.76
N THR A 312 -4.32 12.79 8.75
CA THR A 312 -3.95 12.19 7.46
C THR A 312 -2.53 12.57 7.08
N PHE A 313 -1.72 11.58 6.75
CA PHE A 313 -0.36 11.78 6.29
C PHE A 313 -0.13 11.14 4.92
N GLU A 314 0.46 11.90 4.00
CA GLU A 314 1.08 11.39 2.80
C GLU A 314 2.59 11.45 2.97
N GLY A 315 3.26 10.29 3.01
CA GLY A 315 4.70 10.21 3.22
C GLY A 315 5.45 9.84 1.95
N SER A 316 6.67 10.35 1.80
CA SER A 316 7.59 9.88 0.79
C SER A 316 9.07 10.03 1.22
N LEU A 317 9.91 9.19 0.61
CA LEU A 317 11.36 9.28 0.70
C LEU A 317 11.94 9.32 -0.70
N ASN A 318 12.75 10.34 -1.02
CA ASN A 318 13.42 10.51 -2.31
C ASN A 318 12.47 10.39 -3.51
N ALA A 319 11.25 10.89 -3.38
CA ALA A 319 10.10 10.79 -4.29
C ALA A 319 9.25 9.51 -4.17
N LEU A 320 9.76 8.41 -3.63
CA LEU A 320 8.98 7.19 -3.43
C LEU A 320 7.90 7.38 -2.38
N VAL A 321 6.67 7.07 -2.73
CA VAL A 321 5.54 7.08 -1.79
C VAL A 321 5.76 6.00 -0.72
N THR A 322 5.81 6.44 0.53
CA THR A 322 6.02 5.64 1.74
C THR A 322 5.09 6.14 2.83
N ASN A 323 3.83 5.75 2.77
CA ASN A 323 2.80 6.25 3.68
C ASN A 323 2.91 5.71 5.12
N ARG A 324 3.96 4.95 5.43
CA ARG A 324 4.25 4.40 6.76
C ARG A 324 5.74 4.49 7.05
N GLY A 325 6.08 4.66 8.32
CA GLY A 325 7.46 4.58 8.77
C GLY A 325 7.91 5.74 9.64
N VAL A 326 9.19 5.71 9.96
CA VAL A 326 9.80 6.60 10.96
C VAL A 326 9.69 8.08 10.64
N HIS A 327 9.69 8.47 9.36
CA HIS A 327 9.63 9.86 8.93
C HIS A 327 8.27 10.52 9.26
N ILE A 328 7.16 9.77 9.08
CA ILE A 328 5.81 10.24 9.42
C ILE A 328 5.64 10.34 10.93
N GLN A 329 5.94 9.26 11.66
CA GLN A 329 5.86 9.23 13.12
C GLN A 329 6.68 10.34 13.74
N TYR A 330 7.81 10.64 13.13
CA TYR A 330 8.70 11.69 13.59
C TYR A 330 8.08 13.08 13.42
N VAL A 331 7.57 13.41 12.21
CA VAL A 331 6.92 14.71 11.95
C VAL A 331 5.69 14.89 12.85
N GLU A 332 4.91 13.84 13.05
CA GLU A 332 3.79 13.83 13.99
C GLU A 332 4.24 14.16 15.40
N SER A 333 5.28 13.49 15.90
CA SER A 333 5.84 13.74 17.23
C SER A 333 6.36 15.18 17.37
N CYS A 334 6.99 15.72 16.32
CA CYS A 334 7.46 17.10 16.30
C CYS A 334 6.30 18.11 16.34
N PHE A 335 5.23 17.84 15.61
CA PHE A 335 4.02 18.65 15.61
C PHE A 335 3.36 18.64 16.99
N GLU A 336 3.18 17.45 17.58
CA GLU A 336 2.67 17.34 18.95
C GLU A 336 3.51 18.10 19.98
N GLN A 337 4.84 17.94 19.93
CA GLN A 337 5.75 18.63 20.83
C GLN A 337 5.66 20.15 20.67
N ALA A 338 5.53 20.61 19.43
CA ALA A 338 5.39 22.03 19.15
C ALA A 338 4.09 22.61 19.74
N LEU A 339 2.96 21.90 19.57
CA LEU A 339 1.67 22.30 20.16
C LEU A 339 1.70 22.25 21.69
N LYS A 340 2.26 21.19 22.28
CA LYS A 340 2.41 21.06 23.74
C LYS A 340 3.27 22.17 24.33
N SER A 341 4.36 22.54 23.66
CA SER A 341 5.27 23.59 24.16
C SER A 341 4.70 24.98 24.03
N GLU A 342 4.04 25.29 22.92
CA GLU A 342 3.53 26.64 22.64
C GLU A 342 2.20 26.92 23.33
N PHE A 343 1.24 25.98 23.25
CA PHE A 343 -0.12 26.17 23.75
C PHE A 343 -0.41 25.46 25.08
N LYS A 344 0.57 24.72 25.64
CA LYS A 344 0.45 23.99 26.91
C LYS A 344 -0.69 22.97 26.94
N ILE A 345 -1.09 22.45 25.80
CA ILE A 345 -2.11 21.41 25.68
C ILE A 345 -1.52 20.03 25.87
N ASN A 346 -2.25 19.14 26.56
CA ASN A 346 -1.79 17.77 26.79
C ASN A 346 -2.98 16.81 26.82
N HIS A 347 -3.54 16.52 25.65
CA HIS A 347 -4.59 15.51 25.49
C HIS A 347 -4.38 14.72 24.21
N ARG A 348 -5.03 13.55 24.11
CA ARG A 348 -4.83 12.59 23.01
C ARG A 348 -5.35 13.05 21.64
N TYR A 349 -6.14 14.12 21.59
CA TYR A 349 -6.73 14.63 20.34
C TYR A 349 -5.89 15.72 19.67
N ILE A 350 -4.67 15.91 20.14
CA ILE A 350 -3.78 17.02 19.74
C ILE A 350 -3.47 17.06 18.23
N THR A 351 -3.53 15.91 17.55
CA THR A 351 -3.30 15.81 16.09
C THR A 351 -4.58 15.68 15.28
N ASN A 352 -5.76 15.82 15.91
CA ASN A 352 -7.02 15.70 15.16
C ASN A 352 -7.16 16.84 14.13
N GLY A 353 -7.52 16.43 12.92
CA GLY A 353 -7.67 17.33 11.79
C GLY A 353 -6.37 17.63 11.05
N LEU A 354 -5.21 17.20 11.53
CA LEU A 354 -3.94 17.42 10.84
C LEU A 354 -3.90 16.66 9.51
N GLN A 355 -3.70 17.39 8.44
CA GLN A 355 -3.35 16.85 7.13
C GLN A 355 -1.92 17.29 6.82
N ALA A 356 -1.06 16.35 6.43
CA ALA A 356 0.31 16.67 6.09
C ALA A 356 0.84 15.81 4.95
N LYS A 357 1.60 16.45 4.06
CA LYS A 357 2.46 15.80 3.08
C LYS A 357 3.89 15.94 3.54
N VAL A 358 4.57 14.81 3.71
CA VAL A 358 5.89 14.71 4.32
C VAL A 358 6.85 14.07 3.33
N ILE A 359 7.78 14.85 2.82
CA ILE A 359 8.81 14.38 1.88
C ILE A 359 10.17 14.49 2.54
N PHE A 360 10.86 13.37 2.71
CA PHE A 360 12.22 13.34 3.19
C PHE A 360 13.19 12.99 2.06
N LEU A 361 14.36 13.64 2.06
CA LEU A 361 15.50 13.30 1.23
C LEU A 361 16.63 12.83 2.13
N ALA A 362 17.16 11.64 1.84
CA ALA A 362 18.29 11.07 2.54
C ALA A 362 19.14 10.21 1.59
N GLU A 363 20.44 10.11 1.86
CA GLU A 363 21.37 9.27 1.08
C GLU A 363 21.33 7.81 1.57
N ASN A 364 21.21 7.60 2.89
CA ASN A 364 21.19 6.28 3.51
C ASN A 364 19.87 6.04 4.26
N PHE A 365 19.21 4.96 3.95
CA PHE A 365 17.94 4.58 4.52
C PHE A 365 17.68 3.09 4.36
N MET A 366 16.71 2.58 5.09
CA MET A 366 16.31 1.17 5.03
C MET A 366 14.79 1.05 5.00
N PHE A 367 14.28 0.29 4.06
CA PHE A 367 12.89 -0.15 4.05
C PHE A 367 12.73 -1.48 4.80
N ASP A 368 11.51 -1.82 5.18
CA ASP A 368 11.17 -3.11 5.80
C ASP A 368 11.18 -4.25 4.78
N SER A 369 10.92 -3.95 3.50
CA SER A 369 10.81 -4.92 2.41
C SER A 369 11.21 -4.33 1.06
N GLN A 370 11.37 -5.18 0.06
CA GLN A 370 11.68 -4.77 -1.32
C GLN A 370 10.52 -3.95 -1.97
N THR A 371 9.31 -4.08 -1.46
CA THR A 371 8.17 -3.27 -1.94
C THR A 371 8.28 -1.79 -1.60
N LYS A 372 9.19 -1.43 -0.69
CA LYS A 372 9.52 -0.05 -0.28
C LYS A 372 8.33 0.73 0.29
N THR A 373 7.35 0.03 0.89
CA THR A 373 6.11 0.63 1.40
C THR A 373 6.25 1.28 2.77
N THR A 374 7.17 0.78 3.59
CA THR A 374 7.40 1.25 4.96
C THR A 374 8.87 1.60 5.17
N LEU A 375 9.14 2.83 5.59
CA LEU A 375 10.49 3.26 5.94
C LEU A 375 10.83 2.82 7.36
N LYS A 376 11.79 1.91 7.48
CA LYS A 376 12.26 1.37 8.77
C LYS A 376 13.21 2.31 9.49
N SER A 377 14.15 2.90 8.75
CA SER A 377 15.13 3.84 9.32
C SER A 377 15.70 4.78 8.26
N ILE A 378 16.11 5.96 8.73
CA ILE A 378 17.00 6.86 7.99
C ILE A 378 18.32 6.82 8.71
N ASP A 379 19.20 5.93 8.26
CA ASP A 379 20.47 5.60 8.90
C ASP A 379 20.30 5.32 10.41
N LYS A 380 21.28 5.70 11.23
CA LYS A 380 21.19 5.62 12.70
C LYS A 380 20.66 6.91 13.35
N THR A 381 20.06 7.78 12.53
CA THR A 381 19.55 9.08 12.98
C THR A 381 18.42 8.90 14.00
N LYS A 382 18.59 9.51 15.17
CA LYS A 382 17.63 9.46 16.27
C LYS A 382 16.62 10.60 16.15
N LEU A 383 15.44 10.46 16.76
CA LEU A 383 14.43 11.53 16.85
C LEU A 383 15.00 12.88 17.32
N ALA A 384 15.97 12.87 18.24
CA ALA A 384 16.63 14.08 18.72
C ALA A 384 17.30 14.91 17.62
N ASP A 385 17.76 14.27 16.55
CA ASP A 385 18.46 14.95 15.46
C ASP A 385 17.49 15.81 14.61
N TYR A 386 16.19 15.61 14.77
CA TYR A 386 15.14 16.33 14.06
C TYR A 386 14.46 17.43 14.87
N ALA A 387 14.96 17.74 16.07
CA ALA A 387 14.45 18.85 16.90
C ALA A 387 14.25 20.19 16.13
N PRO A 388 15.05 20.51 15.08
CA PRO A 388 14.83 21.68 14.25
C PRO A 388 13.44 21.76 13.60
N ILE A 389 12.79 20.63 13.30
CA ILE A 389 11.44 20.60 12.70
C ILE A 389 10.41 21.10 13.73
N ALA A 390 10.47 20.64 14.97
CA ALA A 390 9.56 21.10 16.02
C ALA A 390 9.65 22.63 16.25
N LYS A 391 10.87 23.18 16.21
CA LYS A 391 11.08 24.62 16.29
C LYS A 391 10.46 25.40 15.12
N GLU A 392 10.45 24.81 13.93
CA GLU A 392 9.86 25.45 12.76
C GLU A 392 8.33 25.48 12.85
N PHE A 393 7.69 24.41 13.35
CA PHE A 393 6.26 24.42 13.67
C PHE A 393 5.91 25.55 14.62
N VAL A 394 6.67 25.73 15.72
CA VAL A 394 6.44 26.82 16.67
C VAL A 394 6.53 28.18 16.00
N LYS A 395 7.47 28.41 15.08
CA LYS A 395 7.54 29.68 14.33
C LYS A 395 6.29 29.92 13.49
N ILE A 396 5.80 28.88 12.80
CA ILE A 396 4.58 28.97 11.99
C ILE A 396 3.38 29.26 12.88
N PHE A 397 3.28 28.62 14.05
CA PHE A 397 2.20 28.88 14.99
C PHE A 397 2.20 30.34 15.46
N ARG A 398 3.36 30.89 15.84
CA ARG A 398 3.51 32.29 16.26
C ARG A 398 3.28 33.27 15.14
N ALA A 399 3.54 32.90 13.89
CA ALA A 399 3.28 33.76 12.74
C ALA A 399 1.79 33.82 12.34
N ASN A 400 0.96 32.89 12.84
CA ASN A 400 -0.46 32.77 12.51
C ASN A 400 -1.31 32.52 13.77
N PRO A 401 -1.28 33.42 14.78
CA PRO A 401 -1.86 33.15 16.08
C PRO A 401 -3.36 32.89 16.03
N GLU A 402 -4.13 33.72 15.31
CA GLU A 402 -5.59 33.59 15.23
C GLU A 402 -6.04 32.21 14.68
N TYR A 403 -5.35 31.71 13.65
CA TYR A 403 -5.63 30.42 13.09
C TYR A 403 -5.40 29.27 14.10
N TRP A 404 -4.29 29.35 14.82
CA TRP A 404 -3.91 28.28 15.75
C TRP A 404 -4.70 28.38 17.07
N GLU A 405 -5.01 29.57 17.57
CA GLU A 405 -5.89 29.74 18.73
C GLU A 405 -7.27 29.14 18.47
N ALA A 406 -7.87 29.42 17.31
CA ALA A 406 -9.15 28.84 16.92
C ALA A 406 -9.09 27.31 16.84
N HIS A 407 -7.98 26.74 16.32
CA HIS A 407 -7.78 25.30 16.28
C HIS A 407 -7.63 24.70 17.68
N ILE A 408 -6.85 25.36 18.57
CA ILE A 408 -6.64 24.95 19.96
C ILE A 408 -7.94 24.98 20.76
N ASP A 409 -8.74 26.04 20.61
CA ASP A 409 -10.04 26.12 21.26
C ASP A 409 -10.95 24.97 20.83
N ARG A 410 -10.95 24.64 19.56
CA ARG A 410 -11.68 23.46 19.05
C ARG A 410 -11.17 22.15 19.65
N LEU A 411 -9.84 21.93 19.71
CA LEU A 411 -9.27 20.73 20.33
C LEU A 411 -9.61 20.64 21.82
N ASN A 412 -9.55 21.74 22.53
CA ASN A 412 -9.94 21.81 23.94
C ASN A 412 -11.44 21.54 24.13
N TYR A 413 -12.29 22.12 23.27
CA TYR A 413 -13.72 21.80 23.26
C TYR A 413 -13.99 20.32 23.00
N LEU A 414 -13.31 19.73 22.01
CA LEU A 414 -13.39 18.28 21.74
C LEU A 414 -12.96 17.45 22.96
N ALA A 415 -11.85 17.83 23.60
CA ALA A 415 -11.35 17.15 24.78
C ALA A 415 -12.32 17.29 25.96
N GLN A 416 -12.86 18.48 26.20
CA GLN A 416 -13.85 18.76 27.24
C GLN A 416 -15.18 18.02 26.98
N SER A 417 -15.68 18.07 25.74
CA SER A 417 -16.91 17.37 25.35
C SER A 417 -16.77 15.85 25.49
N MET A 418 -15.57 15.32 25.31
CA MET A 418 -15.29 13.89 25.49
C MET A 418 -15.04 13.51 26.97
N HIS A 419 -14.69 14.46 27.84
CA HIS A 419 -14.44 14.19 29.26
C HIS A 419 -15.58 14.62 30.17
N SER A 420 -16.30 15.67 29.87
CA SER A 420 -17.31 16.28 30.77
C SER A 420 -18.76 15.86 30.52
N LEU A 421 -19.00 15.18 29.37
CA LEU A 421 -20.33 14.65 29.08
C LEU A 421 -20.52 13.34 29.85
N GLY A 422 -21.56 13.29 30.70
CA GLY A 422 -22.04 12.03 31.27
C GLY A 422 -22.38 11.02 30.19
N ALA A 423 -22.57 9.76 30.54
CA ALA A 423 -22.84 8.67 29.59
C ALA A 423 -23.96 9.01 28.58
N VAL A 424 -25.01 9.70 29.04
CA VAL A 424 -26.15 10.15 28.22
C VAL A 424 -25.72 11.18 27.18
N ASP A 425 -24.90 12.16 27.56
CA ASP A 425 -24.45 13.19 26.63
C ASP A 425 -23.47 12.62 25.60
N ARG A 426 -22.64 11.64 25.97
CA ARG A 426 -21.80 10.91 25.03
C ARG A 426 -22.64 10.10 24.03
N ALA A 427 -23.70 9.44 24.49
CA ALA A 427 -24.63 8.71 23.60
C ALA A 427 -25.34 9.69 22.62
N LYS A 428 -25.80 10.86 23.09
CA LYS A 428 -26.32 11.93 22.23
C LYS A 428 -25.29 12.40 21.22
N GLY A 429 -24.03 12.50 21.63
CA GLY A 429 -22.90 12.83 20.76
C GLY A 429 -22.74 11.84 19.63
N LEU A 430 -22.88 10.52 19.88
CA LEU A 430 -22.85 9.48 18.84
C LEU A 430 -23.97 9.66 17.81
N ILE A 431 -25.19 9.98 18.24
CA ILE A 431 -26.33 10.25 17.34
C ILE A 431 -26.06 11.47 16.47
N SER A 432 -25.57 12.55 17.07
CA SER A 432 -25.20 13.78 16.33
C SER A 432 -24.07 13.52 15.33
N THR A 433 -23.05 12.79 15.74
CA THR A 433 -21.93 12.39 14.87
C THR A 433 -22.42 11.49 13.76
N GLY A 434 -23.27 10.51 14.02
CA GLY A 434 -23.84 9.62 13.04
C GLY A 434 -24.69 10.35 11.99
N ASN A 435 -25.51 11.30 12.39
CA ASN A 435 -26.26 12.15 11.47
C ASN A 435 -25.38 13.02 10.57
N ASN A 436 -24.24 13.46 11.09
CA ASN A 436 -23.25 14.23 10.34
C ASN A 436 -22.27 13.32 9.57
N PHE A 437 -22.05 12.09 10.03
CA PHE A 437 -21.16 11.11 9.40
C PHE A 437 -21.51 10.87 7.94
N TYR A 438 -22.80 10.81 7.63
CA TYR A 438 -23.29 10.73 6.27
C TYR A 438 -22.89 11.95 5.39
N LYS A 439 -22.84 13.14 5.99
CA LYS A 439 -22.40 14.38 5.31
C LYS A 439 -20.87 14.48 5.21
N MET A 440 -20.18 13.91 6.16
CA MET A 440 -18.73 14.04 6.34
C MET A 440 -17.93 13.01 5.52
N LYS A 441 -18.55 12.29 4.59
CA LYS A 441 -17.93 11.28 3.69
C LYS A 441 -16.65 10.60 4.19
N SER A 442 -16.60 9.31 4.04
CA SER A 442 -15.57 8.27 4.24
C SER A 442 -14.06 8.63 4.23
N LYS A 443 -13.65 9.89 4.25
CA LYS A 443 -12.25 10.30 4.28
C LYS A 443 -11.55 10.13 5.63
N PHE A 444 -12.29 9.80 6.70
CA PHE A 444 -11.83 10.00 8.08
C PHE A 444 -11.36 8.74 8.80
N ILE A 445 -11.85 7.57 8.38
CA ILE A 445 -11.40 6.30 8.95
C ILE A 445 -10.60 5.61 7.87
N GLU A 446 -9.31 5.47 8.08
CA GLU A 446 -8.45 4.81 7.10
C GLU A 446 -8.98 3.40 6.82
N GLY A 447 -9.19 3.13 5.55
CA GLY A 447 -9.76 1.86 5.11
C GLY A 447 -11.28 1.76 5.22
N PHE A 448 -12.01 2.70 5.79
CA PHE A 448 -13.47 2.73 5.73
C PHE A 448 -13.97 3.07 4.31
N SER A 449 -15.04 2.41 3.91
CA SER A 449 -15.74 2.72 2.67
C SER A 449 -17.24 2.62 2.91
N ASP A 450 -17.89 3.77 2.89
CA ASP A 450 -19.31 3.86 3.15
C ASP A 450 -20.17 3.35 1.99
N ALA A 451 -21.45 3.06 2.26
CA ALA A 451 -22.47 2.83 1.27
C ALA A 451 -22.91 4.15 0.64
N CYS A 452 -23.18 4.14 -0.67
CA CYS A 452 -23.62 5.33 -1.41
C CYS A 452 -25.14 5.56 -1.40
N ALA A 453 -25.91 4.72 -0.72
CA ALA A 453 -27.34 4.84 -0.61
C ALA A 453 -27.75 6.22 -0.05
N PRO A 454 -28.76 6.89 -0.63
CA PRO A 454 -29.29 8.13 -0.10
C PRO A 454 -29.93 7.92 1.28
N ARG A 455 -30.16 9.00 2.05
CA ARG A 455 -30.61 8.91 3.44
C ARG A 455 -31.86 8.04 3.62
N ASN A 456 -32.82 8.14 2.71
CA ASN A 456 -34.09 7.39 2.78
C ASN A 456 -33.94 5.89 2.57
N ASP A 457 -32.84 5.46 1.92
CA ASP A 457 -32.57 4.06 1.60
C ASP A 457 -31.50 3.45 2.52
N ARG A 458 -30.98 4.21 3.48
CA ARG A 458 -29.91 3.77 4.39
C ARG A 458 -30.28 2.54 5.23
N TRP A 459 -31.55 2.37 5.53
CA TRP A 459 -32.01 1.15 6.20
C TRP A 459 -31.75 -0.12 5.40
N GLN A 460 -31.61 -0.02 4.08
CA GLN A 460 -31.28 -1.15 3.21
C GLN A 460 -29.78 -1.42 3.15
N ALA A 461 -28.95 -0.52 3.69
CA ALA A 461 -27.51 -0.67 3.67
C ALA A 461 -27.00 -1.60 4.79
N GLU A 462 -25.96 -2.34 4.47
CA GLU A 462 -25.29 -3.29 5.37
C GLU A 462 -23.88 -2.78 5.70
N LEU A 463 -23.50 -2.78 6.97
CA LEU A 463 -22.16 -2.44 7.46
C LEU A 463 -21.38 -3.71 7.77
N PHE A 464 -20.40 -4.02 6.95
CA PHE A 464 -19.45 -5.10 7.20
C PHE A 464 -18.31 -4.60 8.09
N VAL A 465 -18.16 -5.19 9.26
CA VAL A 465 -17.10 -4.88 10.21
C VAL A 465 -16.07 -5.99 10.16
N CYS A 466 -14.80 -5.66 9.90
CA CYS A 466 -13.71 -6.65 9.74
C CYS A 466 -12.45 -6.26 10.51
N GLU A 467 -11.54 -7.21 10.71
CA GLU A 467 -10.29 -7.01 11.42
C GLU A 467 -9.19 -6.48 10.50
N GLY A 468 -8.93 -5.18 10.56
CA GLY A 468 -7.80 -4.55 9.88
C GLY A 468 -8.03 -4.23 8.40
N LEU A 469 -6.96 -3.71 7.80
CA LEU A 469 -7.01 -3.15 6.43
C LEU A 469 -6.99 -4.21 5.33
N SER A 470 -6.32 -5.35 5.55
CA SER A 470 -6.19 -6.39 4.54
C SER A 470 -7.54 -7.05 4.22
N PRO A 471 -8.29 -7.58 5.21
CA PRO A 471 -9.66 -8.04 4.99
C PRO A 471 -10.59 -6.98 4.41
N ALA A 472 -10.49 -5.73 4.89
CA ALA A 472 -11.28 -4.63 4.33
C ALA A 472 -11.00 -4.40 2.85
N GLY A 473 -9.75 -4.54 2.42
CA GLY A 473 -9.35 -4.46 1.03
C GLY A 473 -10.03 -5.53 0.18
N SER A 474 -10.03 -6.78 0.63
CA SER A 474 -10.69 -7.91 -0.05
C SER A 474 -12.19 -7.73 -0.12
N LEU A 475 -12.85 -7.37 1.00
CA LEU A 475 -14.29 -7.08 1.01
C LEU A 475 -14.66 -5.96 0.04
N LYS A 476 -13.87 -4.89 -0.03
CA LYS A 476 -14.13 -3.78 -0.96
C LYS A 476 -14.00 -4.17 -2.42
N ARG A 477 -13.05 -5.02 -2.78
CA ARG A 477 -12.89 -5.51 -4.15
C ARG A 477 -13.99 -6.49 -4.53
N GLY A 478 -14.35 -7.40 -3.61
CA GLY A 478 -15.35 -8.43 -3.85
C GLY A 478 -16.80 -7.92 -3.87
N ARG A 479 -17.14 -6.74 -3.33
CA ARG A 479 -18.49 -6.21 -3.39
C ARG A 479 -18.86 -5.72 -4.80
N HIS A 480 -20.03 -6.12 -5.29
CA HIS A 480 -20.57 -5.64 -6.56
C HIS A 480 -21.37 -4.36 -6.34
N GLY A 481 -20.68 -3.21 -6.43
CA GLY A 481 -21.26 -1.90 -6.23
C GLY A 481 -21.17 -1.39 -4.78
N THR A 482 -21.35 -0.10 -4.62
CA THR A 482 -21.19 0.62 -3.35
C THR A 482 -22.52 1.14 -2.80
N TYR A 483 -23.65 0.82 -3.44
CA TYR A 483 -24.94 1.39 -3.05
C TYR A 483 -25.36 0.95 -1.66
N SER A 484 -25.35 -0.37 -1.39
CA SER A 484 -25.89 -0.97 -0.17
C SER A 484 -24.84 -1.53 0.80
N HIS A 485 -23.56 -1.55 0.46
CA HIS A 485 -22.55 -2.19 1.30
C HIS A 485 -21.48 -1.20 1.75
N ALA A 486 -21.32 -1.07 3.06
CA ALA A 486 -20.24 -0.35 3.70
C ALA A 486 -19.25 -1.34 4.33
N VAL A 487 -17.96 -0.97 4.38
CA VAL A 487 -16.89 -1.80 4.98
C VAL A 487 -16.11 -0.97 5.98
N LEU A 488 -16.12 -1.40 7.25
CA LEU A 488 -15.43 -0.77 8.37
C LEU A 488 -14.33 -1.69 8.91
N PRO A 489 -13.04 -1.36 8.72
CA PRO A 489 -11.95 -2.07 9.40
C PRO A 489 -11.79 -1.60 10.84
N LEU A 490 -11.69 -2.53 11.77
CA LEU A 490 -11.24 -2.28 13.14
C LEU A 490 -9.72 -2.50 13.18
N ARG A 491 -8.95 -1.55 13.71
CA ARG A 491 -7.50 -1.54 13.63
C ARG A 491 -6.77 -1.96 14.89
N GLY A 492 -7.48 -1.95 15.99
CA GLY A 492 -6.96 -2.25 17.30
C GLY A 492 -7.84 -3.25 18.06
N ARG A 493 -7.38 -3.63 19.22
CA ARG A 493 -8.17 -4.49 20.11
C ARG A 493 -9.34 -3.71 20.67
N CYS A 494 -10.55 -4.26 20.50
CA CYS A 494 -11.73 -3.78 21.19
C CYS A 494 -11.57 -4.03 22.69
N ILE A 495 -11.92 -3.03 23.50
CA ILE A 495 -11.89 -3.16 24.94
C ILE A 495 -13.03 -4.05 25.42
N SER A 496 -12.77 -4.91 26.38
CA SER A 496 -13.78 -5.75 27.04
C SER A 496 -13.37 -5.99 28.50
N GLY A 497 -14.31 -6.40 29.31
CA GLY A 497 -14.06 -6.82 30.69
C GLY A 497 -15.14 -6.40 31.66
N ASP A 498 -15.14 -7.04 32.84
CA ASP A 498 -16.03 -6.69 33.91
C ASP A 498 -15.79 -5.28 34.44
N GLY A 499 -16.87 -4.56 34.81
CA GLY A 499 -16.78 -3.17 35.27
C GLY A 499 -16.44 -2.14 34.19
N LEU A 500 -16.54 -2.48 32.89
CA LEU A 500 -16.41 -1.52 31.80
C LEU A 500 -17.55 -0.50 31.86
N SER A 501 -17.22 0.81 31.87
CA SER A 501 -18.19 1.89 31.83
C SER A 501 -18.35 2.45 30.40
N VAL A 502 -19.44 3.21 30.15
CA VAL A 502 -19.68 3.89 28.87
C VAL A 502 -18.50 4.80 28.49
N GLU A 503 -17.92 5.51 29.46
CA GLU A 503 -16.78 6.39 29.26
C GLU A 503 -15.58 5.61 28.76
N LYS A 504 -15.21 4.54 29.44
CA LYS A 504 -14.09 3.68 29.05
C LYS A 504 -14.33 2.99 27.71
N LEU A 505 -15.57 2.56 27.42
CA LEU A 505 -15.95 2.02 26.14
C LEU A 505 -15.70 3.03 25.01
N LEU A 506 -16.20 4.25 25.16
CA LEU A 506 -16.10 5.30 24.15
C LEU A 506 -14.70 5.97 24.08
N ASP A 507 -13.89 5.75 25.12
CA ASP A 507 -12.46 6.09 25.09
C ASP A 507 -11.66 5.12 24.20
N ASN A 508 -12.16 3.90 23.96
CA ASN A 508 -11.59 3.00 22.97
C ASN A 508 -11.96 3.51 21.56
N GLN A 509 -10.96 3.78 20.74
CA GLN A 509 -11.14 4.36 19.42
C GLN A 509 -11.99 3.48 18.51
N GLU A 510 -11.80 2.16 18.55
CA GLU A 510 -12.51 1.21 17.70
C GLU A 510 -14.00 1.17 18.04
N MET A 511 -14.33 1.13 19.33
CA MET A 511 -15.72 1.13 19.80
C MET A 511 -16.41 2.46 19.53
N ASN A 512 -15.74 3.57 19.79
CA ASN A 512 -16.26 4.92 19.45
C ASN A 512 -16.54 5.03 17.95
N THR A 513 -15.61 4.55 17.12
CA THR A 513 -15.77 4.55 15.66
C THR A 513 -16.96 3.73 15.21
N LEU A 514 -17.09 2.50 15.73
CA LEU A 514 -18.22 1.61 15.41
C LEU A 514 -19.56 2.25 15.75
N PHE A 515 -19.74 2.71 16.99
CA PHE A 515 -20.99 3.32 17.42
C PHE A 515 -21.28 4.67 16.73
N SER A 516 -20.25 5.44 16.39
CA SER A 516 -20.40 6.63 15.59
C SER A 516 -20.84 6.34 14.15
N CYS A 517 -20.33 5.27 13.53
CA CYS A 517 -20.78 4.81 12.21
C CYS A 517 -22.25 4.37 12.24
N ILE A 518 -22.66 3.64 13.26
CA ILE A 518 -24.05 3.21 13.43
C ILE A 518 -24.96 4.42 13.65
N GLY A 519 -24.56 5.36 14.52
CA GLY A 519 -25.21 6.63 14.71
C GLY A 519 -26.54 6.60 15.45
N LEU A 520 -26.80 5.55 16.23
CA LEU A 520 -28.07 5.36 16.95
C LEU A 520 -27.99 5.68 18.46
N GLY A 521 -26.78 5.88 19.01
CA GLY A 521 -26.54 6.06 20.44
C GLY A 521 -26.23 4.77 21.17
N LEU A 522 -26.48 4.75 22.47
CA LEU A 522 -26.28 3.61 23.38
C LEU A 522 -27.54 3.43 24.27
N ASP A 523 -27.66 2.32 24.97
CA ASP A 523 -28.83 2.00 25.80
C ASP A 523 -29.18 3.09 26.83
N CYS A 524 -28.18 3.82 27.35
CA CYS A 524 -28.41 4.95 28.24
C CYS A 524 -29.10 6.15 27.54
N HIS A 525 -28.99 6.26 26.22
CA HIS A 525 -29.74 7.16 25.35
C HIS A 525 -29.54 6.77 23.87
N PHE A 526 -30.57 6.26 23.24
CA PHE A 526 -30.60 5.95 21.81
C PHE A 526 -31.75 6.68 21.10
N ILE A 527 -31.74 6.66 19.78
CA ILE A 527 -32.67 7.45 18.96
C ILE A 527 -34.17 7.16 19.22
N GLY A 528 -34.48 6.00 19.76
CA GLY A 528 -35.84 5.57 20.13
C GLY A 528 -36.14 5.58 21.62
N SER A 529 -35.22 6.06 22.48
CA SER A 529 -35.36 5.98 23.94
C SER A 529 -36.55 6.74 24.51
N ASP A 530 -37.01 7.75 23.81
CA ASP A 530 -38.13 8.61 24.25
C ASP A 530 -39.48 8.20 23.64
N CYS A 531 -39.53 7.12 22.84
CA CYS A 531 -40.75 6.59 22.21
C CYS A 531 -41.62 5.84 23.24
N ALA A 532 -42.93 5.93 23.09
CA ALA A 532 -43.87 5.31 23.99
C ALA A 532 -44.02 3.78 23.78
N THR A 533 -43.77 3.31 22.56
CA THR A 533 -43.88 1.90 22.19
C THR A 533 -42.64 1.39 21.48
N PRO A 534 -42.34 0.07 21.53
CA PRO A 534 -41.26 -0.53 20.75
C PRO A 534 -41.41 -0.33 19.23
N GLU A 535 -42.63 -0.31 18.74
CA GLU A 535 -42.94 -0.10 17.31
C GLU A 535 -42.53 1.31 16.87
N GLU A 536 -42.83 2.33 17.69
CA GLU A 536 -42.39 3.71 17.42
C GLU A 536 -40.85 3.82 17.48
N ALA A 537 -40.22 3.18 18.46
CA ALA A 537 -38.77 3.14 18.56
C ALA A 537 -38.13 2.47 17.33
N TYR A 538 -38.72 1.37 16.84
CA TYR A 538 -38.27 0.71 15.64
C TYR A 538 -38.37 1.61 14.38
N GLN A 539 -39.50 2.33 14.23
CA GLN A 539 -39.67 3.28 13.12
C GLN A 539 -38.64 4.41 13.20
N MET A 540 -38.35 4.92 14.41
CA MET A 540 -37.32 5.93 14.61
C MET A 540 -35.94 5.40 14.25
N ILE A 541 -35.60 4.16 14.63
CA ILE A 541 -34.36 3.50 14.29
C ILE A 541 -34.26 3.34 12.76
N GLN A 542 -35.28 2.83 12.09
CA GLN A 542 -35.31 2.69 10.63
C GLN A 542 -35.09 4.02 9.91
N LYS A 543 -35.69 5.08 10.38
CA LYS A 543 -35.59 6.41 9.79
C LYS A 543 -34.20 7.05 9.98
N HIS A 544 -33.54 6.77 11.08
CA HIS A 544 -32.33 7.46 11.50
C HIS A 544 -31.06 6.61 11.47
N SER A 545 -31.15 5.29 11.32
CA SER A 545 -29.98 4.43 11.20
C SER A 545 -29.20 4.71 9.92
N ASN A 546 -27.89 4.61 10.00
CA ASN A 546 -27.01 4.62 8.84
C ASN A 546 -26.97 3.26 8.13
N TYR A 547 -27.36 2.17 8.82
CA TYR A 547 -27.33 0.81 8.28
C TYR A 547 -28.47 -0.03 8.91
N GLY A 548 -29.12 -0.86 8.11
CA GLY A 548 -30.15 -1.78 8.59
C GLY A 548 -29.57 -3.09 9.16
N LYS A 549 -28.40 -3.49 8.69
CA LYS A 549 -27.67 -4.64 9.21
C LYS A 549 -26.22 -4.26 9.56
N ILE A 550 -25.75 -4.75 10.69
CA ILE A 550 -24.37 -4.68 11.16
C ILE A 550 -23.83 -6.10 11.12
N ILE A 551 -22.91 -6.38 10.22
CA ILE A 551 -22.44 -7.72 9.92
C ILE A 551 -20.97 -7.85 10.35
N LEU A 552 -20.73 -8.73 11.32
CA LEU A 552 -19.39 -9.06 11.78
C LEU A 552 -18.76 -10.06 10.79
N ALA A 553 -17.76 -9.62 10.04
CA ALA A 553 -17.03 -10.38 9.03
C ALA A 553 -15.57 -10.54 9.48
N MET A 554 -15.33 -11.51 10.36
CA MET A 554 -14.01 -11.79 10.92
C MET A 554 -13.44 -13.09 10.34
N ASP A 555 -12.14 -13.29 10.54
CA ASP A 555 -11.47 -14.53 10.17
C ASP A 555 -11.97 -15.71 11.02
N GLU A 556 -11.98 -16.92 10.47
CA GLU A 556 -12.42 -18.13 11.17
C GLU A 556 -11.38 -18.72 12.14
N ASP A 557 -10.36 -17.95 12.48
CA ASP A 557 -9.37 -18.31 13.46
C ASP A 557 -9.78 -17.94 14.91
N GLN A 558 -8.91 -18.27 15.86
CA GLN A 558 -9.18 -18.00 17.29
C GLN A 558 -9.23 -16.51 17.61
N ASP A 559 -8.41 -15.70 16.93
CA ASP A 559 -8.36 -14.26 17.17
C ASP A 559 -9.62 -13.58 16.63
N GLY A 560 -10.06 -13.92 15.42
CA GLY A 560 -11.31 -13.42 14.84
C GLY A 560 -12.54 -13.79 15.69
N LYS A 561 -12.61 -15.02 16.20
CA LYS A 561 -13.68 -15.47 17.12
C LYS A 561 -13.65 -14.70 18.44
N ALA A 562 -12.49 -14.41 18.99
CA ALA A 562 -12.36 -13.60 20.20
C ALA A 562 -12.83 -12.15 19.97
N ILE A 563 -12.59 -11.59 18.80
CA ILE A 563 -13.07 -10.26 18.42
C ILE A 563 -14.59 -10.25 18.26
N VAL A 564 -15.16 -11.26 17.60
CA VAL A 564 -16.63 -11.42 17.51
C VAL A 564 -17.26 -11.43 18.88
N ASN A 565 -16.76 -12.28 19.81
CA ASN A 565 -17.26 -12.37 21.17
C ASN A 565 -17.20 -11.03 21.91
N THR A 566 -16.08 -10.31 21.75
CA THR A 566 -15.90 -8.99 22.37
C THR A 566 -16.87 -7.96 21.81
N LEU A 567 -17.11 -7.95 20.50
CA LEU A 567 -18.04 -7.03 19.85
C LEU A 567 -19.49 -7.34 20.25
N VAL A 568 -19.88 -8.62 20.23
CA VAL A 568 -21.22 -9.05 20.68
C VAL A 568 -21.43 -8.65 22.13
N TYR A 569 -20.46 -8.91 23.01
CA TYR A 569 -20.49 -8.48 24.41
C TYR A 569 -20.69 -6.99 24.57
N ASN A 570 -19.89 -6.18 23.89
CA ASN A 570 -19.98 -4.73 24.00
C ASN A 570 -21.32 -4.18 23.48
N ILE A 571 -21.83 -4.72 22.37
CA ILE A 571 -23.12 -4.34 21.83
C ILE A 571 -24.25 -4.78 22.77
N PHE A 572 -24.22 -5.99 23.29
CA PHE A 572 -25.22 -6.51 24.25
C PHE A 572 -25.25 -5.70 25.55
N LYS A 573 -24.09 -5.30 26.06
CA LYS A 573 -23.96 -4.57 27.32
C LYS A 573 -24.29 -3.09 27.24
N PHE A 574 -24.08 -2.44 26.08
CA PHE A 574 -24.14 -0.98 25.95
C PHE A 574 -25.11 -0.48 24.86
N ALA A 575 -25.52 -1.34 23.95
CA ALA A 575 -26.41 -1.00 22.83
C ALA A 575 -27.32 -2.20 22.50
N ARG A 576 -27.92 -2.78 23.52
CA ARG A 576 -28.72 -4.00 23.42
C ARG A 576 -29.88 -3.88 22.43
N PHE A 577 -30.45 -2.68 22.29
CA PHE A 577 -31.47 -2.40 21.28
C PHE A 577 -31.08 -2.82 19.86
N ILE A 578 -29.77 -2.83 19.50
CA ILE A 578 -29.29 -3.29 18.19
C ILE A 578 -29.60 -4.79 17.99
N ILE A 579 -29.50 -5.57 19.07
CA ILE A 579 -29.81 -7.02 19.06
C ILE A 579 -31.31 -7.23 19.13
N ASP A 580 -31.99 -6.52 20.04
CA ASP A 580 -33.44 -6.65 20.25
C ASP A 580 -34.24 -6.31 18.99
N PHE A 581 -33.78 -5.34 18.21
CA PHE A 581 -34.35 -4.97 16.90
C PHE A 581 -33.80 -5.76 15.70
N GLY A 582 -32.95 -6.79 15.94
CA GLY A 582 -32.51 -7.73 14.93
C GLY A 582 -31.52 -7.15 13.91
N MET A 583 -30.69 -6.19 14.30
CA MET A 583 -29.75 -5.53 13.41
C MET A 583 -28.35 -6.17 13.38
N LEU A 584 -28.00 -7.00 14.36
CA LEU A 584 -26.65 -7.59 14.48
C LEU A 584 -26.59 -8.98 13.87
N TYR A 585 -25.60 -9.18 13.00
CA TYR A 585 -25.37 -10.43 12.29
C TYR A 585 -23.91 -10.84 12.31
N ILE A 586 -23.67 -12.14 12.12
CA ILE A 586 -22.36 -12.74 11.87
C ILE A 586 -22.43 -13.41 10.50
N VAL A 587 -21.48 -13.13 9.62
CA VAL A 587 -21.30 -13.84 8.37
C VAL A 587 -20.20 -14.88 8.53
N GLU A 588 -20.47 -16.13 8.15
CA GLU A 588 -19.49 -17.21 8.21
C GLU A 588 -18.49 -17.08 7.05
N SER A 589 -17.21 -17.00 7.37
CA SER A 589 -16.14 -16.95 6.40
C SER A 589 -15.84 -18.36 5.86
N PRO A 590 -15.56 -18.53 4.56
CA PRO A 590 -15.18 -19.83 4.02
C PRO A 590 -13.81 -20.27 4.57
N PHE A 591 -13.71 -21.56 4.89
CA PHE A 591 -12.51 -22.15 5.44
C PHE A 591 -11.73 -23.00 4.43
N PHE A 592 -12.46 -23.60 3.46
CA PHE A 592 -11.87 -24.31 2.32
C PHE A 592 -12.62 -23.98 1.03
N SER A 593 -11.96 -24.20 -0.11
CA SER A 593 -12.58 -24.12 -1.43
C SER A 593 -12.04 -25.19 -2.36
N GLN A 594 -12.91 -25.74 -3.20
CA GLN A 594 -12.58 -26.69 -4.24
C GLN A 594 -13.51 -26.54 -5.44
N GLY A 595 -12.95 -26.34 -6.63
CA GLY A 595 -13.75 -26.23 -7.86
C GLY A 595 -14.77 -25.08 -7.85
N GLY A 596 -14.48 -23.98 -7.15
CA GLY A 596 -15.39 -22.83 -7.01
C GLY A 596 -16.49 -23.02 -5.96
N LYS A 597 -16.53 -24.15 -5.24
CA LYS A 597 -17.43 -24.39 -4.12
C LYS A 597 -16.70 -24.07 -2.81
N ASN A 598 -17.32 -23.25 -1.96
CA ASN A 598 -16.82 -22.90 -0.64
C ASN A 598 -17.34 -23.88 0.40
N PHE A 599 -16.52 -24.17 1.41
CA PHE A 599 -16.81 -24.98 2.57
C PHE A 599 -16.48 -24.19 3.83
N TYR A 600 -17.28 -24.35 4.85
CA TYR A 600 -17.28 -23.52 6.05
C TYR A 600 -16.95 -24.34 7.30
N ALA A 601 -16.61 -23.66 8.39
CA ALA A 601 -16.30 -24.32 9.66
C ALA A 601 -17.52 -25.08 10.26
N SER A 602 -18.73 -24.65 9.92
CA SER A 602 -19.99 -25.32 10.32
C SER A 602 -20.33 -26.57 9.48
N ASP A 603 -19.63 -26.78 8.35
CA ASP A 603 -19.86 -27.98 7.53
C ASP A 603 -19.35 -29.24 8.24
N PRO A 604 -20.05 -30.39 8.08
CA PRO A 604 -19.56 -31.66 8.62
C PRO A 604 -18.18 -32.00 8.08
N VAL A 605 -17.30 -32.45 8.96
CA VAL A 605 -15.93 -32.85 8.62
C VAL A 605 -15.72 -34.35 8.79
N ASP A 606 -14.74 -34.89 8.09
CA ASP A 606 -14.26 -36.26 8.24
C ASP A 606 -13.27 -36.41 9.41
N GLN A 607 -12.66 -37.60 9.54
CA GLN A 607 -11.71 -37.91 10.61
C GLN A 607 -10.42 -37.06 10.56
N ASP A 608 -10.10 -36.52 9.38
CA ASP A 608 -8.93 -35.65 9.17
C ASP A 608 -9.27 -34.16 9.37
N GLY A 609 -10.51 -33.82 9.73
CA GLY A 609 -10.98 -32.45 9.88
C GLY A 609 -11.22 -31.72 8.54
N ILE A 610 -11.39 -32.47 7.45
CA ILE A 610 -11.66 -31.92 6.12
C ILE A 610 -13.17 -32.00 5.86
N PRO A 611 -13.82 -30.92 5.34
CA PRO A 611 -15.26 -30.92 5.09
C PRO A 611 -15.69 -32.08 4.16
N ILE A 612 -16.77 -32.75 4.54
CA ILE A 612 -17.38 -33.80 3.73
C ILE A 612 -17.86 -33.20 2.41
N GLY A 613 -17.39 -33.75 1.29
CA GLY A 613 -17.68 -33.22 -0.05
C GLY A 613 -16.47 -32.61 -0.74
N ILE A 614 -15.34 -32.50 -0.05
CA ILE A 614 -14.04 -32.21 -0.70
C ILE A 614 -13.50 -33.52 -1.28
N ASP A 615 -13.20 -33.52 -2.57
CA ASP A 615 -12.53 -34.61 -3.27
C ASP A 615 -11.02 -34.56 -2.99
N LYS A 616 -10.54 -35.41 -2.06
CA LYS A 616 -9.12 -35.44 -1.64
C LYS A 616 -8.15 -35.84 -2.76
N SER A 617 -8.64 -36.41 -3.87
CA SER A 617 -7.83 -36.73 -5.05
C SER A 617 -7.51 -35.51 -5.92
N LYS A 618 -8.17 -34.41 -5.70
CA LYS A 618 -8.00 -33.13 -6.39
C LYS A 618 -7.45 -32.06 -5.47
N SER A 619 -6.77 -31.07 -6.02
CA SER A 619 -6.32 -29.92 -5.26
C SER A 619 -7.48 -29.17 -4.64
N PHE A 620 -7.35 -28.77 -3.38
CA PHE A 620 -8.26 -27.88 -2.67
C PHE A 620 -7.46 -26.81 -1.93
N ARG A 621 -8.09 -25.68 -1.69
CA ARG A 621 -7.46 -24.53 -1.04
C ARG A 621 -8.01 -24.38 0.39
N ARG A 622 -7.12 -24.19 1.35
CA ARG A 622 -7.47 -23.77 2.70
C ARG A 622 -7.19 -22.29 2.84
N TYR A 623 -8.16 -21.53 3.32
CA TYR A 623 -8.01 -20.13 3.63
C TYR A 623 -7.41 -19.94 5.03
N LYS A 624 -6.49 -18.98 5.16
CA LYS A 624 -5.90 -18.59 6.44
C LYS A 624 -6.54 -17.33 7.01
N GLY A 625 -7.32 -16.62 6.19
CA GLY A 625 -8.04 -15.41 6.57
C GLY A 625 -8.65 -14.75 5.32
N LEU A 626 -9.53 -13.78 5.54
CA LEU A 626 -10.27 -13.04 4.51
C LEU A 626 -9.37 -12.45 3.41
N GLY A 627 -8.17 -12.02 3.76
CA GLY A 627 -7.21 -11.47 2.80
C GLY A 627 -6.72 -12.45 1.74
N SER A 628 -6.93 -13.77 1.95
CA SER A 628 -6.51 -14.84 1.03
C SER A 628 -7.60 -15.30 0.06
N ILE A 629 -8.83 -14.78 0.19
CA ILE A 629 -10.00 -15.12 -0.64
C ILE A 629 -10.00 -14.25 -1.89
N ASN A 630 -10.30 -14.81 -3.04
CA ASN A 630 -10.39 -14.03 -4.29
C ASN A 630 -11.72 -13.24 -4.35
N ASP A 631 -11.78 -12.21 -5.20
CA ASP A 631 -12.90 -11.27 -5.24
C ASP A 631 -14.24 -11.92 -5.59
N THR A 632 -14.26 -12.95 -6.45
CA THR A 632 -15.47 -13.71 -6.81
C THR A 632 -15.98 -14.54 -5.63
N GLU A 633 -15.08 -15.19 -4.92
CA GLU A 633 -15.38 -15.97 -3.71
C GLU A 633 -15.81 -15.05 -2.57
N VAL A 634 -15.20 -13.86 -2.43
CA VAL A 634 -15.64 -12.83 -1.47
C VAL A 634 -17.07 -12.40 -1.78
N TYR A 635 -17.41 -12.14 -3.05
CA TYR A 635 -18.78 -11.79 -3.39
C TYR A 635 -19.77 -12.89 -2.99
N SER A 636 -19.49 -14.14 -3.39
CA SER A 636 -20.39 -15.27 -3.11
C SER A 636 -20.56 -15.57 -1.61
N SER A 637 -19.52 -15.34 -0.79
CA SER A 637 -19.54 -15.69 0.64
C SER A 637 -20.05 -14.57 1.53
N PHE A 638 -19.92 -13.30 1.13
CA PHE A 638 -20.23 -12.17 2.00
C PHE A 638 -21.37 -11.29 1.48
N PHE A 639 -21.49 -11.11 0.16
CA PHE A 639 -22.40 -10.11 -0.42
C PHE A 639 -23.59 -10.71 -1.15
N ASN A 640 -23.48 -11.91 -1.71
CA ASN A 640 -24.59 -12.54 -2.43
C ASN A 640 -25.60 -13.12 -1.44
N PRO A 641 -26.83 -12.59 -1.36
CA PRO A 641 -27.82 -13.04 -0.39
C PRO A 641 -28.27 -14.50 -0.57
N ASN A 642 -28.09 -15.06 -1.78
CA ASN A 642 -28.47 -16.43 -2.07
C ASN A 642 -27.43 -17.49 -1.69
N THR A 643 -26.18 -17.07 -1.43
CA THR A 643 -25.06 -18.02 -1.19
C THR A 643 -24.31 -17.75 0.09
N ARG A 644 -24.39 -16.53 0.64
CA ARG A 644 -23.76 -16.20 1.93
C ARG A 644 -24.44 -16.91 3.09
N ARG A 645 -23.69 -17.28 4.11
CA ARG A 645 -24.21 -17.78 5.38
C ARG A 645 -24.23 -16.64 6.39
N LEU A 646 -25.42 -16.11 6.64
CA LEU A 646 -25.64 -14.97 7.50
C LEU A 646 -26.50 -15.39 8.69
N TYR A 647 -26.02 -15.17 9.89
CA TYR A 647 -26.67 -15.58 11.14
C TYR A 647 -27.00 -14.35 11.98
N ARG A 648 -28.26 -14.23 12.39
CA ARG A 648 -28.69 -13.16 13.29
C ARG A 648 -28.28 -13.49 14.74
N VAL A 649 -27.68 -12.53 15.42
CA VAL A 649 -27.31 -12.67 16.83
C VAL A 649 -28.57 -12.55 17.69
N THR A 650 -28.84 -13.57 18.56
CA THR A 650 -29.94 -13.58 19.51
C THR A 650 -29.51 -13.15 20.91
N VAL A 651 -30.49 -12.89 21.79
CA VAL A 651 -30.23 -12.55 23.20
C VAL A 651 -29.48 -13.69 23.89
N GLU A 652 -29.95 -14.95 23.72
CA GLU A 652 -29.31 -16.14 24.30
C GLU A 652 -27.85 -16.32 23.82
N GLY A 653 -27.60 -16.08 22.51
CA GLY A 653 -26.24 -16.09 21.97
C GLY A 653 -25.37 -15.00 22.57
N SER A 654 -25.96 -13.84 22.88
CA SER A 654 -25.26 -12.70 23.50
C SER A 654 -24.95 -12.96 24.98
N ASP A 655 -25.84 -13.62 25.71
CA ASP A 655 -25.60 -14.06 27.11
C ASP A 655 -24.41 -15.04 27.15
N PHE A 656 -24.33 -15.96 26.19
CA PHE A 656 -23.20 -16.88 26.09
C PHE A 656 -21.88 -16.13 25.78
N ALA A 657 -21.90 -15.17 24.87
CA ALA A 657 -20.72 -14.34 24.57
C ALA A 657 -20.27 -13.54 25.82
N THR A 658 -21.23 -13.05 26.62
CA THR A 658 -20.97 -12.36 27.89
C THR A 658 -20.26 -13.27 28.88
N SER A 659 -20.71 -14.50 29.05
CA SER A 659 -20.06 -15.47 29.94
C SER A 659 -18.63 -15.80 29.52
N LEU A 660 -18.36 -15.83 28.23
CA LEU A 660 -17.00 -16.03 27.69
C LEU A 660 -16.07 -14.84 27.93
N VAL A 661 -16.59 -13.64 27.99
CA VAL A 661 -15.80 -12.42 28.22
C VAL A 661 -15.57 -12.20 29.73
N GLU A 662 -16.57 -12.40 30.56
CA GLU A 662 -16.52 -12.09 31.98
C GLU A 662 -15.94 -13.24 32.82
N ASP A 663 -16.15 -14.52 32.45
CA ASP A 663 -15.64 -15.67 33.19
C ASP A 663 -14.44 -16.35 32.50
N ILE A 664 -13.27 -16.20 33.13
CA ILE A 664 -12.02 -16.84 32.69
C ILE A 664 -12.08 -18.38 32.78
N ASN A 665 -12.90 -18.95 33.68
CA ASN A 665 -13.06 -20.39 33.81
C ASN A 665 -13.95 -20.95 32.72
N CYS A 666 -14.97 -20.23 32.30
CA CYS A 666 -15.80 -20.56 31.14
C CYS A 666 -14.96 -20.61 29.86
N ARG A 667 -14.08 -19.63 29.66
CA ARG A 667 -13.09 -19.64 28.54
C ARG A 667 -12.17 -20.85 28.59
N LYS A 668 -11.63 -21.18 29.78
CA LYS A 668 -10.72 -22.32 29.95
C LYS A 668 -11.44 -23.67 29.77
N ALA A 669 -12.70 -23.79 30.18
CA ALA A 669 -13.52 -24.98 29.98
C ALA A 669 -13.76 -25.22 28.48
N LEU A 670 -14.18 -24.21 27.74
CA LEU A 670 -14.36 -24.25 26.28
C LEU A 670 -13.08 -24.63 25.51
N LEU A 671 -11.94 -24.07 25.91
CA LEU A 671 -10.66 -24.43 25.33
C LEU A 671 -10.22 -25.87 25.60
N ARG A 672 -10.72 -26.47 26.71
CA ARG A 672 -10.46 -27.88 27.07
C ARG A 672 -11.41 -28.86 26.41
N GLU A 673 -12.67 -28.48 26.24
CA GLU A 673 -13.71 -29.31 25.63
C GLU A 673 -13.68 -29.24 24.08
N SER A 674 -13.17 -28.18 23.49
CA SER A 674 -13.19 -27.99 22.06
C SER A 674 -11.92 -28.44 21.36
N GLY A 675 -11.84 -29.71 21.13
CA GLY A 675 -11.25 -30.16 19.87
C GLY A 675 -12.08 -29.70 18.64
N ILE A 676 -13.36 -29.30 18.87
CA ILE A 676 -14.29 -28.87 17.81
C ILE A 676 -15.18 -27.78 18.42
N LEU A 677 -14.99 -26.54 18.02
CA LEU A 677 -15.89 -25.44 18.33
C LEU A 677 -17.23 -25.68 17.61
N THR A 678 -18.18 -26.23 18.34
CA THR A 678 -19.59 -26.05 18.02
C THR A 678 -19.90 -24.56 18.12
N ASN A 679 -20.70 -24.05 17.21
CA ASN A 679 -21.09 -22.64 17.14
C ASN A 679 -21.50 -22.09 18.52
N PRO A 680 -20.71 -21.16 19.14
CA PRO A 680 -20.92 -20.74 20.52
C PRO A 680 -22.14 -19.83 20.72
N PHE A 681 -22.76 -19.40 19.64
CA PHE A 681 -23.91 -18.51 19.64
C PHE A 681 -25.13 -19.29 19.13
N ASN A 682 -26.25 -19.25 19.80
CA ASN A 682 -27.51 -19.71 19.23
C ASN A 682 -27.90 -18.79 18.09
N LEU A 683 -27.27 -18.99 16.91
CA LEU A 683 -27.51 -18.21 15.72
C LEU A 683 -28.66 -18.82 14.93
N THR A 684 -29.60 -18.00 14.51
CA THR A 684 -30.66 -18.40 13.59
C THR A 684 -30.22 -18.10 12.18
N GLY A 685 -30.25 -19.11 11.29
CA GLY A 685 -30.01 -18.89 9.85
C GLY A 685 -31.09 -18.00 9.26
N GLU A 686 -30.74 -17.06 8.41
CA GLU A 686 -31.63 -16.28 7.54
C GLU A 686 -31.68 -16.85 6.15
#